data_8ffc54e82ea8d03c48d59b49dadb90fd
#
_entry.id   8ffc54e82ea8d03c48d59b49dadb90fd
#
_cell.length_a   1.000
_cell.length_b   1.000
_cell.length_c   1.000
_cell.angle_alpha   90.00
_cell.angle_beta   90.00
_cell.angle_gamma   90.00
#
_symmetry.space_group_name_H-M   'P 1'
#
loop_
_entity.id
_entity.type
_entity.pdbx_description
1 polymer ?
#
loop_
_entity_poly.entity_id
_entity_poly.type
_entity_poly.pdbx_seq_one_letter_code
_entity_poly.pdbx_strand_id
1 'polypeptide(L)'
;MNNKIELLAPAGNEESFKAAVNAGADAVYMGLGKHNARVMAKNFNIDTYMDCIDYAHVRGVKVYLTLNTLVMDDEIKEALEMLSKLYERGLDAVIVQDIGLASIIHKVLPKLHMHASTQMSTYSLEQVKLLEKLGFTRVVLARELTSEEVKYITENTSLEIEAFIHGALCVCLSGQCLMSLAIGTRSANRGACAQPCRMRYTLCKDNNKLTDKMYLLSKKDIYGLDILDKIIDSNITSLKIEGRNKTPEYVALVVSKYRKYIDKYIASKKINIEENDEKKMLQMFNRNGKSHGYWDGVKYKNSITLTSPKNTGLYLGKVIGKKGKYIKIRLEEDIDLHDGIEIYSKKGVASTIVTCIKDEKMQIVNDYCQKGKVVYLGDVKENYVLENDKVYKTSKYRLNLELQNKYVQKNIRQRELVLNVVVKKQSPITLSAVINNEMYTFNTNIVPEDAINKEITLDSIHEAFSKTQDTGIKFAKVVGYVQKGLFLRVSVLNEIRRNFVLKIEEKLKVRNSIDGFKERLENALDEKIETRKSQEKLPKRILSIYSYDKEKDYAKIYNQKYGKAFERIDIQINDYIKNAEDILHKYSKFNLGVVIPNLVLKNLDKYITGNLERLLQLGVKTIVLGNSRYIEFVLKLKQKYDFTLVADYSFNISNKYSANFFSSLGFDIITPSFDANDDQISKISELFDIELVDDYIIVMTSRYCILGSFVANREEGKICSAPCKQGGYYLEDTFGEKYDIVCSNIDCVMKILKKYNLVKNKFEKNMLHIRNNII
;
A
#
# COMPACT_ATOMS: atom_id res chain seq x y z
N MET A 1 13.59 20.54 15.61
CA MET A 1 14.01 19.13 15.48
C MET A 1 14.21 18.84 14.00
N ASN A 2 15.42 18.44 13.58
CA ASN A 2 15.65 17.97 12.21
C ASN A 2 14.97 16.60 12.06
N ASN A 3 13.70 16.56 11.75
CA ASN A 3 13.01 15.32 11.45
C ASN A 3 13.58 14.77 10.14
N LYS A 4 14.46 13.78 10.27
CA LYS A 4 15.01 13.05 9.11
C LYS A 4 13.85 12.37 8.39
N ILE A 5 13.63 12.71 7.13
CA ILE A 5 12.61 12.06 6.28
C ILE A 5 13.04 10.62 6.02
N GLU A 6 12.16 9.68 6.36
CA GLU A 6 12.39 8.25 6.12
C GLU A 6 12.00 7.88 4.69
N LEU A 7 12.88 7.18 3.98
CA LEU A 7 12.57 6.53 2.71
C LEU A 7 12.31 5.04 2.95
N LEU A 8 11.06 4.62 2.82
CA LEU A 8 10.60 3.25 3.07
C LEU A 8 10.49 2.47 1.75
N ALA A 9 11.34 1.46 1.61
CA ALA A 9 11.45 0.63 0.41
C ALA A 9 10.72 -0.71 0.53
N PRO A 10 10.18 -1.27 -0.58
CA PRO A 10 9.57 -2.59 -0.60
C PRO A 10 10.62 -3.69 -0.79
N ALA A 11 10.40 -4.87 -0.18
CA ALA A 11 11.11 -6.08 -0.56
C ALA A 11 10.15 -7.28 -0.61
N GLY A 12 10.20 -8.02 -1.73
CA GLY A 12 9.43 -9.24 -1.93
C GLY A 12 10.29 -10.50 -1.83
N ASN A 13 11.62 -10.36 -1.82
CA ASN A 13 12.61 -11.41 -1.65
C ASN A 13 13.94 -10.82 -1.16
N GLU A 14 14.90 -11.68 -0.84
CA GLU A 14 16.23 -11.30 -0.31
C GLU A 14 17.01 -10.39 -1.26
N GLU A 15 16.98 -10.63 -2.58
CA GLU A 15 17.68 -9.81 -3.56
C GLU A 15 17.11 -8.38 -3.58
N SER A 16 15.77 -8.25 -3.58
CA SER A 16 15.10 -6.94 -3.48
C SER A 16 15.38 -6.25 -2.17
N PHE A 17 15.52 -7.01 -1.06
CA PHE A 17 15.90 -6.48 0.24
C PHE A 17 17.33 -5.90 0.22
N LYS A 18 18.31 -6.66 -0.27
CA LYS A 18 19.69 -6.19 -0.44
C LYS A 18 19.75 -4.96 -1.34
N ALA A 19 19.01 -4.99 -2.46
CA ALA A 19 18.92 -3.86 -3.37
C ALA A 19 18.37 -2.60 -2.68
N ALA A 20 17.32 -2.71 -1.86
CA ALA A 20 16.74 -1.60 -1.11
C ALA A 20 17.74 -0.99 -0.11
N VAL A 21 18.39 -1.83 0.70
CA VAL A 21 19.38 -1.41 1.69
C VAL A 21 20.56 -0.70 1.00
N ASN A 22 21.13 -1.32 -0.03
CA ASN A 22 22.27 -0.77 -0.76
C ASN A 22 21.94 0.49 -1.55
N ALA A 23 20.70 0.66 -2.02
CA ALA A 23 20.25 1.84 -2.73
C ALA A 23 19.94 3.05 -1.83
N GLY A 24 20.00 2.89 -0.51
CA GLY A 24 19.89 3.98 0.45
C GLY A 24 18.53 4.12 1.13
N ALA A 25 17.76 3.04 1.25
CA ALA A 25 16.56 3.03 2.07
C ALA A 25 16.89 3.26 3.57
N ASP A 26 16.03 4.00 4.27
CA ASP A 26 16.12 4.15 5.74
C ASP A 26 15.36 3.01 6.46
N ALA A 27 14.35 2.47 5.79
CA ALA A 27 13.59 1.31 6.27
C ALA A 27 13.14 0.42 5.09
N VAL A 28 12.91 -0.87 5.37
CA VAL A 28 12.37 -1.83 4.39
C VAL A 28 11.16 -2.53 4.95
N TYR A 29 10.07 -2.61 4.18
CA TYR A 29 8.90 -3.37 4.56
C TYR A 29 8.77 -4.67 3.76
N MET A 30 8.50 -5.76 4.46
CA MET A 30 8.49 -7.12 3.93
C MET A 30 7.28 -7.90 4.45
N GLY A 31 6.88 -8.94 3.73
CA GLY A 31 5.85 -9.90 4.15
C GLY A 31 6.45 -11.24 4.53
N LEU A 32 5.81 -11.93 5.47
CA LEU A 32 6.15 -13.30 5.85
C LEU A 32 4.89 -14.16 5.80
N GLY A 33 4.96 -15.34 5.18
CA GLY A 33 3.85 -16.29 5.12
C GLY A 33 2.58 -15.72 4.47
N LYS A 34 1.41 -16.07 5.04
CA LYS A 34 0.07 -15.85 4.44
C LYS A 34 -0.66 -14.57 4.88
N HIS A 35 -0.24 -13.88 5.94
CA HIS A 35 -0.98 -12.75 6.52
C HIS A 35 -0.53 -11.39 5.97
N ASN A 36 -0.33 -11.26 4.65
CA ASN A 36 0.08 -10.00 4.04
C ASN A 36 -0.62 -9.74 2.70
N ALA A 37 -0.77 -8.47 2.32
CA ALA A 37 -1.49 -8.02 1.12
C ALA A 37 -0.86 -8.46 -0.23
N ARG A 38 0.21 -9.27 -0.21
CA ARG A 38 0.89 -9.82 -1.39
C ARG A 38 1.25 -11.30 -1.16
N VAL A 39 0.25 -12.10 -0.75
CA VAL A 39 0.41 -13.55 -0.49
C VAL A 39 1.04 -14.30 -1.67
N MET A 40 0.76 -13.87 -2.90
CA MET A 40 1.28 -14.48 -4.13
C MET A 40 2.74 -14.08 -4.46
N ALA A 41 3.40 -13.21 -3.68
CA ALA A 41 4.82 -12.92 -3.82
C ALA A 41 5.66 -14.10 -3.29
N LYS A 42 6.94 -14.18 -3.71
CA LYS A 42 7.92 -15.09 -3.08
C LYS A 42 8.24 -14.57 -1.68
N ASN A 43 7.38 -14.85 -0.71
CA ASN A 43 7.58 -14.38 0.66
C ASN A 43 8.80 -15.05 1.29
N PHE A 44 9.38 -14.38 2.29
CA PHE A 44 10.47 -14.89 3.10
C PHE A 44 10.01 -16.08 3.95
N ASN A 45 10.93 -16.99 4.27
CA ASN A 45 10.79 -17.87 5.43
C ASN A 45 11.28 -17.12 6.69
N ILE A 46 11.00 -17.66 7.88
CA ILE A 46 11.28 -16.98 9.15
C ILE A 46 12.80 -16.76 9.36
N ASP A 47 13.62 -17.74 9.03
CA ASP A 47 15.07 -17.68 9.24
C ASP A 47 15.70 -16.61 8.35
N THR A 48 15.40 -16.63 7.04
CA THR A 48 15.85 -15.59 6.10
C THR A 48 15.35 -14.20 6.52
N TYR A 49 14.13 -14.11 7.08
CA TYR A 49 13.61 -12.85 7.57
C TYR A 49 14.42 -12.32 8.77
N MET A 50 14.77 -13.20 9.72
CA MET A 50 15.61 -12.87 10.88
C MET A 50 17.01 -12.42 10.46
N ASP A 51 17.61 -13.09 9.46
CA ASP A 51 18.90 -12.69 8.90
C ASP A 51 18.84 -11.33 8.21
N CYS A 52 17.72 -11.01 7.54
CA CYS A 52 17.48 -9.68 6.99
C CYS A 52 17.39 -8.60 8.07
N ILE A 53 16.79 -8.88 9.23
CA ILE A 53 16.76 -7.94 10.36
C ILE A 53 18.19 -7.62 10.82
N ASP A 54 19.01 -8.63 11.07
CA ASP A 54 20.39 -8.45 11.50
C ASP A 54 21.21 -7.68 10.46
N TYR A 55 21.10 -8.07 9.19
CA TYR A 55 21.78 -7.39 8.08
C TYR A 55 21.43 -5.91 7.99
N ALA A 56 20.13 -5.58 8.16
CA ALA A 56 19.64 -4.21 8.12
C ALA A 56 20.18 -3.38 9.31
N HIS A 57 20.07 -3.91 10.54
CA HIS A 57 20.47 -3.20 11.75
C HIS A 57 21.95 -2.83 11.76
N VAL A 58 22.82 -3.76 11.34
CA VAL A 58 24.25 -3.48 11.19
C VAL A 58 24.51 -2.28 10.26
N ARG A 59 23.63 -2.09 9.26
CA ARG A 59 23.71 -1.00 8.25
C ARG A 59 22.87 0.23 8.59
N GLY A 60 22.23 0.25 9.76
CA GLY A 60 21.40 1.37 10.23
C GLY A 60 20.09 1.52 9.47
N VAL A 61 19.50 0.40 9.03
CA VAL A 61 18.22 0.32 8.32
C VAL A 61 17.20 -0.41 9.18
N LYS A 62 15.98 0.10 9.26
CA LYS A 62 14.86 -0.52 9.99
C LYS A 62 14.13 -1.56 9.14
N VAL A 63 13.47 -2.51 9.80
CA VAL A 63 12.68 -3.57 9.14
C VAL A 63 11.27 -3.60 9.70
N TYR A 64 10.27 -3.53 8.81
CA TYR A 64 8.85 -3.55 9.16
C TYR A 64 8.16 -4.78 8.58
N LEU A 65 7.47 -5.52 9.44
CA LEU A 65 6.65 -6.67 9.02
C LEU A 65 5.29 -6.20 8.53
N THR A 66 4.81 -6.72 7.40
CA THR A 66 3.42 -6.53 6.99
C THR A 66 2.54 -7.68 7.46
N LEU A 67 1.67 -7.42 8.45
CA LEU A 67 0.50 -8.21 8.84
C LEU A 67 -0.77 -7.45 8.45
N ASN A 68 -0.87 -7.06 7.18
CA ASN A 68 -1.83 -6.08 6.68
C ASN A 68 -2.94 -6.71 5.84
N THR A 69 -3.48 -7.81 6.34
CA THR A 69 -4.70 -8.46 5.85
C THR A 69 -5.65 -8.68 7.02
N LEU A 70 -6.91 -8.98 6.72
CA LEU A 70 -7.86 -9.47 7.70
C LEU A 70 -7.43 -10.86 8.18
N VAL A 71 -7.69 -11.17 9.43
CA VAL A 71 -7.39 -12.47 10.06
C VAL A 71 -8.66 -13.09 10.64
N MET A 72 -8.69 -14.44 10.69
CA MET A 72 -9.73 -15.19 11.34
C MET A 72 -9.30 -15.56 12.77
N ASP A 73 -10.23 -15.93 13.63
CA ASP A 73 -9.93 -16.24 15.05
C ASP A 73 -8.84 -17.29 15.22
N ASP A 74 -8.87 -18.35 14.42
CA ASP A 74 -7.90 -19.45 14.44
C ASP A 74 -6.50 -19.06 13.91
N GLU A 75 -6.39 -17.99 13.15
CA GLU A 75 -5.13 -17.51 12.62
C GLU A 75 -4.38 -16.57 13.58
N ILE A 76 -5.08 -15.99 14.57
CA ILE A 76 -4.53 -14.94 15.44
C ILE A 76 -3.36 -15.47 16.29
N LYS A 77 -3.49 -16.65 16.89
CA LYS A 77 -2.44 -17.23 17.73
C LYS A 77 -1.15 -17.46 16.95
N GLU A 78 -1.25 -18.12 15.78
CA GLU A 78 -0.10 -18.36 14.87
C GLU A 78 0.59 -17.04 14.49
N ALA A 79 -0.20 -16.01 14.13
CA ALA A 79 0.33 -14.70 13.75
C ALA A 79 1.08 -14.01 14.90
N LEU A 80 0.59 -14.11 16.14
CA LEU A 80 1.22 -13.51 17.32
C LEU A 80 2.49 -14.26 17.75
N GLU A 81 2.49 -15.59 17.71
CA GLU A 81 3.68 -16.41 17.98
C GLU A 81 4.80 -16.14 16.96
N MET A 82 4.45 -16.02 15.68
CA MET A 82 5.39 -15.61 14.63
C MET A 82 5.94 -14.20 14.90
N LEU A 83 5.06 -13.26 15.21
CA LEU A 83 5.41 -11.87 15.48
C LEU A 83 6.34 -11.75 16.70
N SER A 84 6.11 -12.52 17.77
CA SER A 84 6.95 -12.51 18.98
C SER A 84 8.40 -12.93 18.67
N LYS A 85 8.60 -13.96 17.84
CA LYS A 85 9.94 -14.41 17.43
C LYS A 85 10.69 -13.34 16.63
N LEU A 86 9.99 -12.65 15.72
CA LEU A 86 10.59 -11.56 14.95
C LEU A 86 10.87 -10.34 15.84
N TYR A 87 9.97 -10.03 16.79
CA TYR A 87 10.18 -8.94 17.74
C TYR A 87 11.39 -9.21 18.64
N GLU A 88 11.52 -10.43 19.17
CA GLU A 88 12.71 -10.84 19.94
C GLU A 88 14.01 -10.67 19.12
N ARG A 89 13.95 -10.97 17.81
CA ARG A 89 15.10 -10.78 16.89
C ARG A 89 15.39 -9.32 16.59
N GLY A 90 14.50 -8.38 16.98
CA GLY A 90 14.70 -6.95 16.82
C GLY A 90 13.81 -6.29 15.77
N LEU A 91 12.68 -6.89 15.36
CA LEU A 91 11.74 -6.26 14.46
C LEU A 91 11.37 -4.86 14.96
N ASP A 92 11.51 -3.83 14.11
CA ASP A 92 11.29 -2.44 14.50
C ASP A 92 9.80 -2.05 14.57
N ALA A 93 8.98 -2.56 13.67
CA ALA A 93 7.53 -2.29 13.66
C ALA A 93 6.73 -3.34 12.89
N VAL A 94 5.42 -3.37 13.17
CA VAL A 94 4.45 -4.17 12.42
C VAL A 94 3.40 -3.26 11.75
N ILE A 95 3.10 -3.51 10.47
CA ILE A 95 2.06 -2.80 9.69
C ILE A 95 0.80 -3.65 9.71
N VAL A 96 -0.28 -3.16 10.36
CA VAL A 96 -1.50 -3.94 10.65
C VAL A 96 -2.71 -3.33 9.96
N GLN A 97 -3.63 -4.20 9.49
CA GLN A 97 -4.94 -3.82 8.97
C GLN A 97 -6.06 -4.17 9.95
N ASP A 98 -6.04 -5.39 10.51
CA ASP A 98 -7.10 -5.93 11.35
C ASP A 98 -7.08 -5.27 12.73
N ILE A 99 -8.19 -4.63 13.10
CA ILE A 99 -8.29 -3.89 14.36
C ILE A 99 -8.34 -4.83 15.59
N GLY A 100 -8.92 -6.03 15.42
CA GLY A 100 -8.95 -7.05 16.46
C GLY A 100 -7.54 -7.58 16.75
N LEU A 101 -6.78 -7.90 15.70
CA LEU A 101 -5.37 -8.30 15.84
C LEU A 101 -4.55 -7.16 16.46
N ALA A 102 -4.73 -5.91 16.04
CA ALA A 102 -4.03 -4.76 16.58
C ALA A 102 -4.29 -4.59 18.09
N SER A 103 -5.54 -4.77 18.53
CA SER A 103 -5.90 -4.68 19.96
C SER A 103 -5.18 -5.73 20.80
N ILE A 104 -4.99 -6.95 20.27
CA ILE A 104 -4.26 -8.02 20.97
C ILE A 104 -2.76 -7.75 20.94
N ILE A 105 -2.18 -7.34 19.80
CA ILE A 105 -0.75 -6.98 19.72
C ILE A 105 -0.39 -5.94 20.78
N HIS A 106 -1.22 -4.91 20.94
CA HIS A 106 -1.00 -3.88 21.97
C HIS A 106 -0.95 -4.44 23.40
N LYS A 107 -1.78 -5.46 23.70
CA LYS A 107 -1.79 -6.13 25.01
C LYS A 107 -0.57 -7.04 25.21
N VAL A 108 -0.18 -7.82 24.19
CA VAL A 108 0.84 -8.88 24.34
C VAL A 108 2.26 -8.40 24.07
N LEU A 109 2.44 -7.40 23.21
CA LEU A 109 3.72 -6.80 22.83
C LEU A 109 3.65 -5.24 22.91
N PRO A 110 3.43 -4.66 24.09
CA PRO A 110 3.09 -3.24 24.28
C PRO A 110 4.21 -2.27 23.84
N LYS A 111 5.44 -2.74 23.68
CA LYS A 111 6.58 -1.93 23.22
C LYS A 111 6.83 -2.03 21.70
N LEU A 112 6.15 -2.94 21.01
CA LEU A 112 6.27 -3.06 19.55
C LEU A 112 5.53 -1.89 18.88
N HIS A 113 6.23 -1.17 18.02
CA HIS A 113 5.61 -0.11 17.24
C HIS A 113 4.58 -0.68 16.24
N MET A 114 3.36 -0.15 16.29
CA MET A 114 2.29 -0.50 15.36
C MET A 114 2.09 0.62 14.34
N HIS A 115 2.14 0.28 13.07
CA HIS A 115 1.83 1.18 11.96
C HIS A 115 0.47 0.80 11.36
N ALA A 116 -0.48 1.73 11.33
CA ALA A 116 -1.77 1.50 10.69
C ALA A 116 -1.59 1.39 9.17
N SER A 117 -1.99 0.25 8.61
CA SER A 117 -1.89 0.00 7.18
C SER A 117 -2.77 0.96 6.37
N THR A 118 -2.36 1.31 5.14
CA THR A 118 -3.26 1.99 4.18
C THR A 118 -4.57 1.22 3.93
N GLN A 119 -4.57 -0.11 4.20
CA GLN A 119 -5.76 -0.95 4.12
C GLN A 119 -6.81 -0.64 5.21
N MET A 120 -6.48 0.16 6.22
CA MET A 120 -7.43 0.69 7.21
C MET A 120 -8.23 1.90 6.70
N SER A 121 -8.00 2.32 5.44
CA SER A 121 -8.74 3.39 4.77
C SER A 121 -8.70 4.75 5.49
N THR A 122 -7.56 5.10 6.09
CA THR A 122 -7.42 6.34 6.87
C THR A 122 -7.21 7.53 5.95
N TYR A 123 -8.18 8.45 5.90
CA TYR A 123 -8.16 9.62 5.03
C TYR A 123 -8.59 10.93 5.74
N SER A 124 -8.72 10.92 7.05
CA SER A 124 -9.10 12.10 7.83
C SER A 124 -8.36 12.20 9.17
N LEU A 125 -8.30 13.40 9.73
CA LEU A 125 -7.67 13.65 11.02
C LEU A 125 -8.38 12.91 12.17
N GLU A 126 -9.71 12.82 12.13
CA GLU A 126 -10.49 12.14 13.16
C GLU A 126 -10.13 10.64 13.22
N GLN A 127 -9.90 10.02 12.06
CA GLN A 127 -9.43 8.63 11.98
C GLN A 127 -8.02 8.47 12.53
N VAL A 128 -7.12 9.42 12.25
CA VAL A 128 -5.74 9.40 12.79
C VAL A 128 -5.78 9.50 14.32
N LYS A 129 -6.59 10.40 14.88
CA LYS A 129 -6.75 10.53 16.35
C LYS A 129 -7.35 9.30 17.00
N LEU A 130 -8.27 8.59 16.33
CA LEU A 130 -8.80 7.32 16.83
C LEU A 130 -7.68 6.27 16.90
N LEU A 131 -6.84 6.16 15.85
CA LEU A 131 -5.72 5.21 15.83
C LEU A 131 -4.65 5.54 16.86
N GLU A 132 -4.41 6.84 17.14
CA GLU A 132 -3.52 7.28 18.22
C GLU A 132 -3.97 6.74 19.58
N LYS A 133 -5.28 6.85 19.88
CA LYS A 133 -5.87 6.30 21.11
C LYS A 133 -5.74 4.78 21.22
N LEU A 134 -5.59 4.08 20.10
CA LEU A 134 -5.41 2.63 20.03
C LEU A 134 -3.94 2.19 20.10
N GLY A 135 -3.01 3.12 20.33
CA GLY A 135 -1.59 2.83 20.51
C GLY A 135 -0.81 2.68 19.20
N PHE A 136 -1.37 3.07 18.06
CA PHE A 136 -0.58 3.17 16.83
C PHE A 136 0.42 4.32 16.93
N THR A 137 1.63 4.10 16.42
CA THR A 137 2.72 5.09 16.41
C THR A 137 2.89 5.77 15.06
N ARG A 138 2.34 5.16 13.99
CA ARG A 138 2.39 5.68 12.62
C ARG A 138 1.10 5.34 11.88
N VAL A 139 0.69 6.23 10.97
CA VAL A 139 -0.45 5.99 10.06
C VAL A 139 0.00 6.09 8.62
N VAL A 140 -0.26 5.01 7.84
CA VAL A 140 -0.12 5.02 6.39
C VAL A 140 -1.43 5.52 5.79
N LEU A 141 -1.45 6.75 5.30
CA LEU A 141 -2.65 7.35 4.74
C LEU A 141 -3.18 6.61 3.51
N ALA A 142 -4.47 6.69 3.30
CA ALA A 142 -5.10 6.28 2.06
C ALA A 142 -4.53 7.09 0.88
N ARG A 143 -4.45 6.46 -0.31
CA ARG A 143 -3.82 7.05 -1.50
C ARG A 143 -4.67 8.09 -2.20
N GLU A 144 -5.88 8.30 -1.71
CA GLU A 144 -6.92 9.15 -2.27
C GLU A 144 -6.81 10.62 -1.85
N LEU A 145 -5.83 10.97 -1.01
CA LEU A 145 -5.65 12.33 -0.48
C LEU A 145 -4.85 13.24 -1.41
N THR A 146 -5.18 14.53 -1.38
CA THR A 146 -4.38 15.59 -1.98
C THR A 146 -3.27 16.06 -1.02
N SER A 147 -2.29 16.80 -1.55
CA SER A 147 -1.21 17.38 -0.72
C SER A 147 -1.73 18.30 0.39
N GLU A 148 -2.79 19.06 0.12
CA GLU A 148 -3.41 19.95 1.09
C GLU A 148 -4.11 19.16 2.21
N GLU A 149 -4.83 18.08 1.85
CA GLU A 149 -5.48 17.19 2.83
C GLU A 149 -4.43 16.48 3.70
N VAL A 150 -3.33 16.03 3.10
CA VAL A 150 -2.21 15.42 3.84
C VAL A 150 -1.58 16.44 4.78
N LYS A 151 -1.26 17.64 4.29
CA LYS A 151 -0.65 18.71 5.09
C LYS A 151 -1.54 19.10 6.29
N TYR A 152 -2.85 19.21 6.09
CA TYR A 152 -3.79 19.45 7.19
C TYR A 152 -3.71 18.37 8.28
N ILE A 153 -3.59 17.09 7.90
CA ILE A 153 -3.45 15.99 8.86
C ILE A 153 -2.12 16.08 9.60
N THR A 154 -1.00 16.25 8.88
CA THR A 154 0.35 16.28 9.49
C THR A 154 0.55 17.45 10.45
N GLU A 155 -0.09 18.60 10.18
CA GLU A 155 -0.01 19.78 11.05
C GLU A 155 -0.87 19.66 12.32
N ASN A 156 -1.79 18.68 12.39
CA ASN A 156 -2.75 18.54 13.49
C ASN A 156 -2.68 17.21 14.25
N THR A 157 -1.59 16.44 14.06
CA THR A 157 -1.33 15.19 14.78
C THR A 157 0.12 15.11 15.28
N SER A 158 0.34 14.37 16.35
CA SER A 158 1.67 14.00 16.85
C SER A 158 2.18 12.67 16.27
N LEU A 159 1.31 11.88 15.64
CA LEU A 159 1.68 10.61 15.02
C LEU A 159 2.57 10.80 13.79
N GLU A 160 3.44 9.84 13.55
CA GLU A 160 4.17 9.76 12.29
C GLU A 160 3.20 9.48 11.14
N ILE A 161 3.32 10.26 10.07
CA ILE A 161 2.49 10.10 8.87
C ILE A 161 3.34 9.57 7.71
N GLU A 162 2.84 8.50 7.10
CA GLU A 162 3.44 7.82 5.95
C GLU A 162 2.49 7.88 4.75
N ALA A 163 3.03 8.11 3.55
CA ALA A 163 2.23 8.08 2.32
C ALA A 163 3.00 7.48 1.14
N PHE A 164 2.25 6.90 0.20
CA PHE A 164 2.82 6.37 -1.05
C PHE A 164 3.20 7.49 -2.02
N ILE A 165 4.43 7.43 -2.51
CA ILE A 165 5.01 8.42 -3.45
C ILE A 165 5.32 7.83 -4.81
N HIS A 166 5.42 6.51 -4.96
CA HIS A 166 5.77 5.84 -6.22
C HIS A 166 5.15 4.45 -6.34
N GLY A 167 4.86 4.04 -7.58
CA GLY A 167 4.41 2.71 -7.94
C GLY A 167 2.91 2.55 -8.11
N ALA A 168 2.41 1.33 -8.09
CA ALA A 168 1.05 1.00 -8.48
C ALA A 168 -0.03 1.69 -7.62
N LEU A 169 -0.98 2.34 -8.29
CA LEU A 169 -2.16 2.97 -7.67
C LEU A 169 -3.39 2.09 -7.85
N CYS A 170 -4.10 1.84 -6.76
CA CYS A 170 -5.42 1.22 -6.77
C CYS A 170 -6.48 2.24 -7.19
N VAL A 171 -7.48 1.83 -7.98
CA VAL A 171 -8.62 2.68 -8.34
C VAL A 171 -9.67 2.74 -7.23
N CYS A 172 -9.78 1.66 -6.44
CA CYS A 172 -10.66 1.57 -5.29
C CYS A 172 -10.02 2.21 -4.06
N LEU A 173 -10.83 2.79 -3.19
CA LEU A 173 -10.41 3.19 -1.84
C LEU A 173 -9.66 2.03 -1.18
N SER A 174 -8.49 2.33 -0.65
CA SER A 174 -7.59 1.32 -0.08
C SER A 174 -8.30 0.50 1.02
N GLY A 175 -8.22 -0.84 0.96
CA GLY A 175 -8.86 -1.73 1.94
C GLY A 175 -10.37 -1.98 1.74
N GLN A 176 -11.00 -1.40 0.70
CA GLN A 176 -12.45 -1.46 0.48
C GLN A 176 -12.85 -2.20 -0.81
N CYS A 177 -11.92 -2.95 -1.43
CA CYS A 177 -12.20 -3.61 -2.70
C CYS A 177 -12.70 -5.05 -2.49
N LEU A 178 -13.95 -5.30 -2.84
CA LEU A 178 -14.59 -6.62 -2.86
C LEU A 178 -14.70 -7.22 -4.28
N MET A 179 -14.17 -6.53 -5.31
CA MET A 179 -14.38 -6.92 -6.71
C MET A 179 -13.76 -8.28 -7.03
N SER A 180 -12.58 -8.61 -6.47
CA SER A 180 -11.96 -9.94 -6.65
C SER A 180 -12.78 -11.05 -6.01
N LEU A 181 -13.40 -10.79 -4.87
CA LEU A 181 -14.27 -11.73 -4.16
C LEU A 181 -15.58 -11.95 -4.95
N ALA A 182 -16.18 -10.88 -5.46
CA ALA A 182 -17.44 -10.93 -6.20
C ALA A 182 -17.34 -11.54 -7.59
N ILE A 183 -16.15 -11.54 -8.21
CA ILE A 183 -15.90 -12.18 -9.52
C ILE A 183 -15.48 -13.65 -9.36
N GLY A 184 -14.77 -13.95 -8.26
CA GLY A 184 -14.22 -15.27 -8.01
C GLY A 184 -14.15 -15.56 -6.51
N THR A 185 -13.28 -16.49 -6.10
CA THR A 185 -13.10 -16.88 -4.70
C THR A 185 -11.92 -16.19 -4.03
N ARG A 186 -11.29 -15.19 -4.66
CA ARG A 186 -10.04 -14.56 -4.21
C ARG A 186 -10.34 -13.23 -3.51
N SER A 187 -9.93 -13.10 -2.26
CA SER A 187 -10.08 -11.87 -1.50
C SER A 187 -8.88 -10.94 -1.65
N ALA A 188 -9.14 -9.68 -2.02
CA ALA A 188 -8.13 -8.62 -2.02
C ALA A 188 -7.70 -8.23 -0.61
N ASN A 189 -8.62 -8.21 0.36
CA ASN A 189 -8.36 -7.88 1.76
C ASN A 189 -7.61 -8.99 2.51
N ARG A 190 -7.56 -10.20 1.91
CA ARG A 190 -6.76 -11.33 2.39
C ARG A 190 -5.52 -11.57 1.51
N GLY A 191 -5.08 -10.55 0.77
CA GLY A 191 -3.83 -10.55 0.01
C GLY A 191 -3.85 -11.24 -1.35
N ALA A 192 -5.00 -11.77 -1.81
CA ALA A 192 -5.13 -12.55 -3.03
C ALA A 192 -5.85 -11.80 -4.17
N CYS A 193 -5.59 -10.49 -4.32
CA CYS A 193 -6.20 -9.66 -5.36
C CYS A 193 -5.95 -10.21 -6.78
N ALA A 194 -7.02 -10.45 -7.54
CA ALA A 194 -6.98 -10.89 -8.95
C ALA A 194 -6.77 -9.74 -9.94
N GLN A 195 -6.68 -8.49 -9.47
CA GLN A 195 -6.56 -7.27 -10.28
C GLN A 195 -7.69 -7.05 -11.31
N PRO A 196 -8.97 -7.21 -10.96
CA PRO A 196 -10.07 -7.02 -11.91
C PRO A 196 -10.12 -5.61 -12.49
N CYS A 197 -9.66 -4.59 -11.76
CA CYS A 197 -9.52 -3.22 -12.27
C CYS A 197 -8.53 -3.11 -13.46
N ARG A 198 -7.72 -4.15 -13.74
CA ARG A 198 -6.80 -4.25 -14.89
C ARG A 198 -7.38 -5.07 -16.05
N MET A 199 -8.66 -5.39 -16.01
CA MET A 199 -9.40 -6.02 -17.11
C MET A 199 -10.02 -4.96 -18.03
N ARG A 200 -10.49 -5.40 -19.21
CA ARG A 200 -11.20 -4.54 -20.16
C ARG A 200 -12.69 -4.52 -19.82
N TYR A 201 -13.29 -3.35 -19.90
CA TYR A 201 -14.71 -3.10 -19.69
C TYR A 201 -15.26 -2.24 -20.82
N THR A 202 -16.56 -2.38 -21.08
CA THR A 202 -17.36 -1.47 -21.90
C THR A 202 -18.24 -0.67 -20.96
N LEU A 203 -18.26 0.66 -21.07
CA LEU A 203 -19.23 1.50 -20.38
C LEU A 203 -20.53 1.51 -21.19
N CYS A 204 -21.64 1.21 -20.52
CA CYS A 204 -22.98 1.14 -21.11
C CYS A 204 -23.99 2.01 -20.36
N LYS A 205 -25.07 2.40 -21.05
CA LYS A 205 -26.25 3.02 -20.48
C LYS A 205 -27.50 2.45 -21.13
N ASP A 206 -28.46 1.95 -20.38
CA ASP A 206 -29.75 1.46 -20.87
C ASP A 206 -29.58 0.48 -22.06
N ASN A 207 -28.63 -0.46 -21.98
CA ASN A 207 -28.17 -1.42 -22.97
C ASN A 207 -27.43 -0.85 -24.21
N ASN A 208 -27.18 0.48 -24.25
CA ASN A 208 -26.39 1.09 -25.32
C ASN A 208 -24.90 1.17 -24.89
N LYS A 209 -23.99 0.76 -25.76
CA LYS A 209 -22.54 0.88 -25.55
C LYS A 209 -22.09 2.32 -25.77
N LEU A 210 -21.44 2.91 -24.77
CA LEU A 210 -20.91 4.27 -24.80
C LEU A 210 -19.41 4.31 -25.12
N THR A 211 -18.70 3.19 -24.88
CA THR A 211 -17.26 3.08 -25.19
C THR A 211 -16.96 1.75 -25.85
N ASP A 212 -15.82 1.69 -26.54
CA ASP A 212 -15.19 0.42 -26.87
C ASP A 212 -14.76 -0.33 -25.61
N LYS A 213 -14.39 -1.60 -25.78
CA LYS A 213 -13.86 -2.44 -24.70
C LYS A 213 -12.42 -2.05 -24.37
N MET A 214 -12.22 -1.30 -23.26
CA MET A 214 -10.96 -0.69 -22.84
C MET A 214 -10.66 -0.91 -21.35
N TYR A 215 -9.44 -0.55 -20.91
CA TYR A 215 -9.02 -0.64 -19.49
C TYR A 215 -9.53 0.56 -18.67
N LEU A 216 -10.85 0.73 -18.55
CA LEU A 216 -11.52 1.91 -18.02
C LEU A 216 -11.23 2.19 -16.53
N LEU A 217 -10.77 1.18 -15.77
CA LEU A 217 -10.46 1.26 -14.35
C LEU A 217 -8.94 1.17 -14.06
N SER A 218 -8.10 1.06 -15.10
CA SER A 218 -6.67 0.82 -14.94
C SER A 218 -5.91 2.11 -14.69
N LYS A 219 -5.68 2.47 -13.42
CA LYS A 219 -4.87 3.64 -13.01
C LYS A 219 -3.43 3.54 -13.52
N LYS A 220 -2.86 4.68 -13.92
CA LYS A 220 -1.41 4.85 -14.08
C LYS A 220 -0.73 4.73 -12.71
N ASP A 221 0.55 4.37 -12.71
CA ASP A 221 1.33 4.30 -11.48
C ASP A 221 1.63 5.72 -10.94
N ILE A 222 1.76 5.85 -9.61
CA ILE A 222 2.19 7.10 -8.99
C ILE A 222 3.64 7.35 -9.36
N TYR A 223 3.94 8.57 -9.79
CA TYR A 223 5.26 9.08 -10.04
C TYR A 223 5.41 10.42 -9.31
N GLY A 224 5.89 10.38 -8.07
CA GLY A 224 5.96 11.56 -7.19
C GLY A 224 7.32 12.26 -7.23
N LEU A 225 8.25 11.86 -8.12
CA LEU A 225 9.60 12.42 -8.12
C LEU A 225 9.60 13.89 -8.56
N ASP A 226 8.79 14.23 -9.56
CA ASP A 226 8.68 15.59 -10.12
C ASP A 226 7.85 16.57 -9.26
N ILE A 227 7.21 16.09 -8.21
CA ILE A 227 6.51 16.87 -7.18
C ILE A 227 7.03 16.55 -5.77
N LEU A 228 8.26 16.06 -5.67
CA LEU A 228 8.83 15.59 -4.40
C LEU A 228 8.98 16.70 -3.35
N ASP A 229 9.28 17.92 -3.78
CA ASP A 229 9.28 19.11 -2.95
C ASP A 229 7.91 19.34 -2.27
N LYS A 230 6.84 19.35 -3.08
CA LYS A 230 5.46 19.50 -2.58
C LYS A 230 5.08 18.38 -1.59
N ILE A 231 5.52 17.15 -1.86
CA ILE A 231 5.29 16.01 -0.97
C ILE A 231 6.02 16.20 0.36
N ILE A 232 7.29 16.59 0.31
CA ILE A 232 8.09 16.81 1.53
C ILE A 232 7.56 17.99 2.33
N ASP A 233 7.13 19.07 1.68
CA ASP A 233 6.56 20.26 2.32
C ASP A 233 5.17 20.03 2.92
N SER A 234 4.58 18.85 2.69
CA SER A 234 3.40 18.39 3.42
C SER A 234 3.72 17.82 4.82
N ASN A 235 4.97 17.95 5.32
CA ASN A 235 5.45 17.50 6.63
C ASN A 235 5.32 15.99 6.89
N ILE A 236 5.34 15.18 5.84
CA ILE A 236 5.31 13.72 5.94
C ILE A 236 6.62 13.22 6.56
N THR A 237 6.52 12.24 7.48
CA THR A 237 7.67 11.62 8.15
C THR A 237 8.25 10.45 7.37
N SER A 238 7.43 9.70 6.61
CA SER A 238 7.87 8.52 5.85
C SER A 238 7.32 8.51 4.42
N LEU A 239 8.21 8.34 3.45
CA LEU A 239 7.95 8.30 2.02
C LEU A 239 8.01 6.86 1.53
N LYS A 240 6.84 6.27 1.20
CA LYS A 240 6.71 4.85 0.86
C LYS A 240 6.70 4.59 -0.64
N ILE A 241 7.53 3.64 -1.07
CA ILE A 241 7.54 3.12 -2.43
C ILE A 241 6.74 1.83 -2.50
N GLU A 242 5.79 1.70 -3.45
CA GLU A 242 5.12 0.42 -3.75
C GLU A 242 5.95 -0.41 -4.72
N GLY A 243 6.11 -1.72 -4.43
CA GLY A 243 6.91 -2.55 -5.33
C GLY A 243 7.28 -3.95 -4.84
N ARG A 244 6.60 -4.55 -3.85
CA ARG A 244 6.93 -5.91 -3.35
C ARG A 244 6.89 -7.02 -4.43
N ASN A 245 6.12 -6.83 -5.50
CA ASN A 245 6.06 -7.74 -6.66
C ASN A 245 6.97 -7.29 -7.81
N LYS A 246 7.88 -6.35 -7.58
CA LYS A 246 8.82 -5.84 -8.57
C LYS A 246 10.18 -6.51 -8.46
N THR A 247 10.99 -6.38 -9.51
CA THR A 247 12.34 -6.96 -9.56
C THR A 247 13.32 -6.18 -8.67
N PRO A 248 14.45 -6.78 -8.27
CA PRO A 248 15.49 -6.09 -7.50
C PRO A 248 16.02 -4.82 -8.20
N GLU A 249 16.12 -4.83 -9.54
CA GLU A 249 16.58 -3.67 -10.33
C GLU A 249 15.60 -2.48 -10.23
N TYR A 250 14.29 -2.78 -10.22
CA TYR A 250 13.28 -1.75 -10.00
C TYR A 250 13.46 -1.10 -8.62
N VAL A 251 13.62 -1.94 -7.58
CA VAL A 251 13.80 -1.46 -6.21
C VAL A 251 15.09 -0.63 -6.13
N ALA A 252 16.22 -1.14 -6.65
CA ALA A 252 17.49 -0.45 -6.67
C ALA A 252 17.40 0.92 -7.33
N LEU A 253 16.81 0.99 -8.54
CA LEU A 253 16.74 2.24 -9.29
C LEU A 253 15.83 3.25 -8.58
N VAL A 254 14.60 2.84 -8.23
CA VAL A 254 13.62 3.75 -7.64
C VAL A 254 14.13 4.30 -6.30
N VAL A 255 14.60 3.43 -5.40
CA VAL A 255 15.13 3.85 -4.09
C VAL A 255 16.33 4.79 -4.25
N SER A 256 17.30 4.45 -5.12
CA SER A 256 18.51 5.27 -5.30
C SER A 256 18.18 6.66 -5.88
N LYS A 257 17.16 6.78 -6.76
CA LYS A 257 16.76 8.08 -7.31
C LYS A 257 16.00 8.92 -6.28
N TYR A 258 15.05 8.33 -5.54
CA TYR A 258 14.38 9.06 -4.46
C TYR A 258 15.40 9.49 -3.39
N ARG A 259 16.33 8.64 -2.97
CA ARG A 259 17.38 9.01 -2.01
C ARG A 259 18.20 10.19 -2.49
N LYS A 260 18.69 10.14 -3.75
CA LYS A 260 19.45 11.23 -4.38
C LYS A 260 18.70 12.57 -4.28
N TYR A 261 17.42 12.59 -4.63
CA TYR A 261 16.65 13.84 -4.70
C TYR A 261 16.12 14.31 -3.36
N ILE A 262 15.85 13.39 -2.42
CA ILE A 262 15.56 13.75 -1.01
C ILE A 262 16.77 14.44 -0.39
N ASP A 263 17.97 13.86 -0.52
CA ASP A 263 19.20 14.45 0.03
C ASP A 263 19.50 15.82 -0.57
N LYS A 264 19.30 15.94 -1.89
CA LYS A 264 19.47 17.21 -2.62
C LYS A 264 18.50 18.29 -2.12
N TYR A 265 17.23 17.92 -1.86
CA TYR A 265 16.22 18.83 -1.33
C TYR A 265 16.51 19.25 0.12
N ILE A 266 16.93 18.30 0.97
CA ILE A 266 17.32 18.61 2.35
C ILE A 266 18.47 19.61 2.38
N ALA A 267 19.49 19.43 1.50
CA ALA A 267 20.67 20.25 1.45
C ALA A 267 20.44 21.65 0.85
N SER A 268 19.58 21.79 -0.16
CA SER A 268 19.47 23.02 -0.98
C SER A 268 18.06 23.61 -1.06
N LYS A 269 17.03 22.91 -0.59
CA LYS A 269 15.62 23.26 -0.75
C LYS A 269 15.20 23.41 -2.22
N LYS A 270 15.98 22.84 -3.14
CA LYS A 270 15.70 22.86 -4.59
C LYS A 270 15.86 21.47 -5.18
N ILE A 271 14.92 21.10 -6.02
CA ILE A 271 14.99 19.86 -6.82
C ILE A 271 15.08 20.25 -8.30
N ASN A 272 16.11 19.76 -8.96
CA ASN A 272 16.21 19.77 -10.41
C ASN A 272 16.49 18.32 -10.84
N ILE A 273 15.48 17.68 -11.44
CA ILE A 273 15.56 16.29 -11.86
C ILE A 273 16.31 16.23 -13.18
N GLU A 274 17.33 15.39 -13.22
CA GLU A 274 18.10 15.13 -14.43
C GLU A 274 17.25 14.33 -15.42
N GLU A 275 17.16 14.78 -16.67
CA GLU A 275 16.38 14.11 -17.73
C GLU A 275 16.74 12.63 -17.89
N ASN A 276 18.03 12.28 -17.77
CA ASN A 276 18.49 10.91 -17.84
C ASN A 276 17.96 10.04 -16.67
N ASP A 277 17.83 10.61 -15.47
CA ASP A 277 17.29 9.90 -14.32
C ASP A 277 15.78 9.64 -14.49
N GLU A 278 15.04 10.64 -14.95
CA GLU A 278 13.62 10.49 -15.28
C GLU A 278 13.42 9.40 -16.36
N LYS A 279 14.22 9.48 -17.41
CA LYS A 279 14.19 8.51 -18.51
C LYS A 279 14.49 7.08 -18.04
N LYS A 280 15.51 6.88 -17.20
CA LYS A 280 15.80 5.58 -16.57
C LYS A 280 14.63 5.05 -15.74
N MET A 281 13.98 5.92 -14.95
CA MET A 281 12.81 5.56 -14.13
C MET A 281 11.62 5.11 -15.00
N LEU A 282 11.29 5.87 -16.06
CA LEU A 282 10.21 5.53 -16.99
C LEU A 282 10.54 4.30 -17.85
N GLN A 283 11.81 4.08 -18.19
CA GLN A 283 12.26 2.86 -18.86
C GLN A 283 12.10 1.63 -17.98
N MET A 284 12.42 1.74 -16.68
CA MET A 284 12.32 0.62 -15.74
C MET A 284 10.88 0.16 -15.60
N PHE A 285 9.95 1.09 -15.40
CA PHE A 285 8.53 0.79 -15.35
C PHE A 285 7.67 2.04 -15.49
N ASN A 286 6.79 2.05 -16.48
CA ASN A 286 5.69 3.00 -16.53
C ASN A 286 4.43 2.33 -17.11
N ARG A 287 3.27 2.83 -16.68
CA ARG A 287 1.97 2.38 -17.17
C ARG A 287 1.33 3.47 -18.00
N ASN A 288 1.89 3.65 -19.24
CA ASN A 288 1.48 4.67 -20.18
C ASN A 288 1.70 6.11 -19.67
N GLY A 289 2.92 6.37 -19.14
CA GLY A 289 3.38 7.68 -18.68
C GLY A 289 3.20 7.95 -17.19
N LYS A 290 3.48 9.18 -16.78
CA LYS A 290 3.48 9.65 -15.39
C LYS A 290 2.08 9.97 -14.88
N SER A 291 1.90 9.86 -13.57
CA SER A 291 0.73 10.35 -12.84
C SER A 291 1.11 10.69 -11.40
N HIS A 292 0.65 11.81 -10.88
CA HIS A 292 0.82 12.15 -9.46
C HIS A 292 -0.22 11.47 -8.54
N GLY A 293 -1.01 10.52 -9.07
CA GLY A 293 -2.09 9.92 -8.30
C GLY A 293 -3.17 10.94 -7.98
N TYR A 294 -3.39 11.19 -6.69
CA TYR A 294 -4.32 12.23 -6.19
C TYR A 294 -3.61 13.42 -5.55
N TRP A 295 -2.28 13.45 -5.48
CA TRP A 295 -1.51 14.52 -4.87
C TRP A 295 -1.87 15.93 -5.38
N ASP A 296 -2.18 16.04 -6.68
CA ASP A 296 -2.65 17.27 -7.35
C ASP A 296 -4.16 17.25 -7.63
N GLY A 297 -4.94 16.46 -6.91
CA GLY A 297 -6.37 16.29 -7.13
C GLY A 297 -6.72 15.21 -8.16
N VAL A 298 -7.97 15.21 -8.61
CA VAL A 298 -8.50 14.18 -9.53
C VAL A 298 -8.18 14.54 -10.98
N LYS A 299 -7.40 13.73 -11.69
CA LYS A 299 -7.01 13.94 -13.09
C LYS A 299 -7.85 13.15 -14.12
N TYR A 300 -9.03 12.69 -13.75
CA TYR A 300 -10.01 12.00 -14.63
C TYR A 300 -9.37 11.03 -15.64
N LYS A 301 -9.66 11.20 -16.96
CA LYS A 301 -9.18 10.34 -18.04
C LYS A 301 -7.65 10.29 -18.12
N ASN A 302 -6.95 11.38 -17.80
CA ASN A 302 -5.48 11.44 -17.84
C ASN A 302 -4.80 10.55 -16.79
N SER A 303 -5.52 10.12 -15.73
CA SER A 303 -5.01 9.23 -14.68
C SER A 303 -5.14 7.75 -15.02
N ILE A 304 -5.73 7.40 -16.18
CA ILE A 304 -6.04 6.04 -16.59
C ILE A 304 -5.20 5.63 -17.81
N THR A 305 -4.81 4.36 -17.86
CA THR A 305 -4.25 3.76 -19.08
C THR A 305 -5.33 2.93 -19.78
N LEU A 306 -5.67 3.31 -21.01
CA LEU A 306 -6.76 2.69 -21.78
C LEU A 306 -6.29 1.50 -22.63
N THR A 307 -5.03 1.46 -22.99
CA THR A 307 -4.47 0.56 -24.00
C THR A 307 -3.78 -0.67 -23.41
N SER A 308 -3.04 -0.51 -22.32
CA SER A 308 -2.30 -1.61 -21.69
C SER A 308 -2.25 -1.45 -20.17
N PRO A 309 -2.49 -2.52 -19.39
CA PRO A 309 -2.35 -2.49 -17.93
C PRO A 309 -0.92 -2.85 -17.48
N LYS A 310 -0.03 -3.18 -18.42
CA LYS A 310 1.35 -3.62 -18.18
C LYS A 310 2.34 -2.46 -18.27
N ASN A 311 3.63 -2.75 -18.09
CA ASN A 311 4.71 -1.85 -18.41
C ASN A 311 4.69 -1.53 -19.91
N THR A 312 4.67 -0.26 -20.29
CA THR A 312 4.72 0.17 -21.69
C THR A 312 6.13 0.57 -22.11
N GLY A 313 7.06 0.75 -21.18
CA GLY A 313 8.42 1.19 -21.51
C GLY A 313 8.49 2.55 -22.19
N LEU A 314 9.55 2.79 -22.95
CA LEU A 314 9.74 4.02 -23.74
C LEU A 314 9.40 3.78 -25.21
N TYR A 315 8.84 4.81 -25.85
CA TYR A 315 8.55 4.77 -27.28
C TYR A 315 9.86 4.67 -28.08
N LEU A 316 10.01 3.59 -28.86
CA LEU A 316 11.23 3.31 -29.64
C LEU A 316 11.11 3.78 -31.10
N GLY A 317 9.88 3.88 -31.62
CA GLY A 317 9.62 4.32 -32.99
C GLY A 317 8.44 3.58 -33.63
N LYS A 318 8.35 3.68 -34.97
CA LYS A 318 7.38 2.97 -35.79
C LYS A 318 8.06 2.02 -36.75
N VAL A 319 7.39 0.89 -37.03
CA VAL A 319 7.78 -0.01 -38.11
C VAL A 319 7.66 0.73 -39.44
N ILE A 320 8.76 0.84 -40.19
CA ILE A 320 8.83 1.46 -41.53
C ILE A 320 9.07 0.43 -42.65
N GLY A 321 9.07 -0.86 -42.30
CA GLY A 321 9.22 -1.97 -43.20
C GLY A 321 9.50 -3.27 -42.47
N LYS A 322 9.41 -4.38 -43.18
CA LYS A 322 9.69 -5.72 -42.64
C LYS A 322 10.44 -6.57 -43.68
N LYS A 323 11.45 -7.34 -43.25
CA LYS A 323 12.20 -8.27 -44.08
C LYS A 323 12.37 -9.59 -43.31
N GLY A 324 11.57 -10.61 -43.66
CA GLY A 324 11.52 -11.87 -42.91
C GLY A 324 11.14 -11.59 -41.46
N LYS A 325 11.96 -12.05 -40.52
CA LYS A 325 11.80 -11.86 -39.08
C LYS A 325 12.36 -10.53 -38.55
N TYR A 326 12.81 -9.63 -39.40
CA TYR A 326 13.38 -8.32 -39.03
C TYR A 326 12.36 -7.23 -39.32
N ILE A 327 12.14 -6.33 -38.36
CA ILE A 327 11.41 -5.09 -38.54
C ILE A 327 12.41 -3.96 -38.84
N LYS A 328 12.10 -3.11 -39.83
CA LYS A 328 12.85 -1.87 -40.11
C LYS A 328 12.22 -0.75 -39.28
N ILE A 329 13.05 0.00 -38.53
CA ILE A 329 12.60 1.05 -37.62
C ILE A 329 13.58 2.23 -37.66
N ARG A 330 13.06 3.46 -37.58
CA ARG A 330 13.85 4.65 -37.23
C ARG A 330 13.79 4.81 -35.73
N LEU A 331 14.95 4.80 -35.09
CA LEU A 331 15.07 4.85 -33.63
C LEU A 331 14.76 6.24 -33.06
N GLU A 332 13.80 6.31 -32.15
CA GLU A 332 13.55 7.51 -31.33
C GLU A 332 14.27 7.43 -29.97
N GLU A 333 14.85 6.27 -29.65
CA GLU A 333 15.63 5.94 -28.47
C GLU A 333 16.77 4.99 -28.82
N ASP A 334 17.84 5.01 -28.01
CA ASP A 334 18.92 4.02 -28.13
C ASP A 334 18.41 2.61 -27.92
N ILE A 335 19.03 1.64 -28.58
CA ILE A 335 18.72 0.22 -28.45
C ILE A 335 19.99 -0.60 -28.25
N ASP A 336 19.97 -1.55 -27.34
CA ASP A 336 21.03 -2.52 -27.07
C ASP A 336 20.58 -3.93 -27.47
N LEU A 337 21.53 -4.83 -27.75
CA LEU A 337 21.23 -6.26 -27.78
C LEU A 337 20.67 -6.69 -26.44
N HIS A 338 19.74 -7.64 -26.47
CA HIS A 338 19.00 -8.17 -25.33
C HIS A 338 18.00 -7.21 -24.71
N ASP A 339 17.80 -6.00 -25.25
CA ASP A 339 16.67 -5.15 -24.87
C ASP A 339 15.34 -5.83 -25.23
N GLY A 340 14.34 -5.71 -24.36
CA GLY A 340 12.98 -6.18 -24.64
C GLY A 340 12.20 -5.12 -25.39
N ILE A 341 11.45 -5.55 -26.42
CA ILE A 341 10.56 -4.68 -27.17
C ILE A 341 9.16 -5.26 -27.27
N GLU A 342 8.16 -4.38 -27.32
CA GLU A 342 6.77 -4.70 -27.65
C GLU A 342 6.31 -3.88 -28.85
N ILE A 343 5.60 -4.53 -29.78
CA ILE A 343 5.06 -3.95 -31.00
C ILE A 343 3.54 -4.01 -30.92
N TYR A 344 2.90 -2.86 -30.96
CA TYR A 344 1.44 -2.72 -30.87
C TYR A 344 0.80 -2.64 -32.23
N SER A 345 0.22 -3.75 -32.66
CA SER A 345 -0.52 -3.88 -33.92
C SER A 345 -2.04 -3.91 -33.66
N LYS A 346 -2.85 -3.64 -34.69
CA LYS A 346 -4.31 -3.77 -34.62
C LYS A 346 -4.79 -5.18 -34.26
N LYS A 347 -4.00 -6.22 -34.59
CA LYS A 347 -4.35 -7.63 -34.33
C LYS A 347 -3.83 -8.15 -33.00
N GLY A 348 -2.95 -7.42 -32.31
CA GLY A 348 -2.37 -7.84 -31.02
C GLY A 348 -1.07 -7.16 -30.68
N VAL A 349 -0.42 -7.64 -29.63
CA VAL A 349 0.89 -7.16 -29.19
C VAL A 349 1.91 -8.27 -29.39
N ALA A 350 2.96 -7.98 -30.19
CA ALA A 350 4.12 -8.85 -30.35
C ALA A 350 5.20 -8.44 -29.36
N SER A 351 5.76 -9.41 -28.61
CA SER A 351 6.82 -9.18 -27.63
C SER A 351 8.05 -10.00 -27.98
N THR A 352 9.22 -9.38 -28.01
CA THR A 352 10.47 -10.12 -28.27
C THR A 352 11.66 -9.45 -27.57
N ILE A 353 12.75 -10.21 -27.47
CA ILE A 353 14.09 -9.72 -27.09
C ILE A 353 14.88 -9.47 -28.37
N VAL A 354 15.58 -8.35 -28.46
CA VAL A 354 16.42 -8.01 -29.60
C VAL A 354 17.65 -8.89 -29.60
N THR A 355 17.69 -9.88 -30.51
CA THR A 355 18.81 -10.82 -30.65
C THR A 355 19.82 -10.39 -31.72
N CYS A 356 19.44 -9.44 -32.60
CA CYS A 356 20.30 -8.97 -33.66
C CYS A 356 19.86 -7.56 -34.08
N ILE A 357 20.83 -6.68 -34.28
CA ILE A 357 20.67 -5.35 -34.86
C ILE A 357 21.44 -5.32 -36.18
N LYS A 358 20.80 -4.91 -37.26
CA LYS A 358 21.45 -4.72 -38.59
C LYS A 358 21.24 -3.30 -39.11
N ASP A 359 22.21 -2.80 -39.83
CA ASP A 359 22.09 -1.51 -40.52
C ASP A 359 21.20 -1.58 -41.78
N GLU A 360 21.06 -0.49 -42.52
CA GLU A 360 20.25 -0.43 -43.73
C GLU A 360 20.76 -1.35 -44.85
N LYS A 361 22.05 -1.71 -44.83
CA LYS A 361 22.67 -2.66 -45.76
C LYS A 361 22.54 -4.11 -45.30
N MET A 362 21.83 -4.38 -44.20
CA MET A 362 21.66 -5.69 -43.57
C MET A 362 22.96 -6.26 -42.96
N GLN A 363 23.96 -5.44 -42.71
CA GLN A 363 25.16 -5.82 -42.00
C GLN A 363 24.91 -5.78 -40.50
N ILE A 364 25.50 -6.70 -39.76
CA ILE A 364 25.36 -6.75 -38.29
C ILE A 364 26.04 -5.52 -37.70
N VAL A 365 25.29 -4.73 -36.94
CA VAL A 365 25.81 -3.64 -36.13
C VAL A 365 26.24 -4.25 -34.78
N ASN A 366 27.24 -3.65 -34.15
CA ASN A 366 27.66 -4.02 -32.79
C ASN A 366 26.49 -3.95 -31.79
N ASP A 367 26.72 -4.28 -30.55
CA ASP A 367 25.75 -4.48 -29.47
C ASP A 367 24.84 -3.27 -29.18
N TYR A 368 25.07 -2.10 -29.80
CA TYR A 368 24.41 -0.85 -29.48
C TYR A 368 24.16 0.00 -30.72
N CYS A 369 22.99 0.66 -30.77
CA CYS A 369 22.69 1.63 -31.81
C CYS A 369 21.99 2.86 -31.22
N GLN A 370 22.47 4.03 -31.64
CA GLN A 370 21.99 5.33 -31.15
C GLN A 370 20.65 5.76 -31.77
N LYS A 371 19.90 6.57 -31.02
CA LYS A 371 18.74 7.34 -31.49
C LYS A 371 19.02 8.02 -32.86
N GLY A 372 18.00 8.09 -33.69
CA GLY A 372 18.03 8.71 -35.02
C GLY A 372 18.47 7.76 -36.15
N LYS A 373 19.13 6.64 -35.86
CA LYS A 373 19.53 5.66 -36.87
C LYS A 373 18.33 4.85 -37.36
N VAL A 374 18.45 4.38 -38.61
CA VAL A 374 17.52 3.41 -39.19
C VAL A 374 18.15 2.04 -39.12
N VAL A 375 17.46 1.09 -38.51
CA VAL A 375 17.98 -0.27 -38.26
C VAL A 375 16.92 -1.33 -38.51
N TYR A 376 17.40 -2.57 -38.70
CA TYR A 376 16.59 -3.77 -38.68
C TYR A 376 16.79 -4.48 -37.36
N LEU A 377 15.69 -4.72 -36.61
CA LEU A 377 15.66 -5.46 -35.35
C LEU A 377 15.09 -6.86 -35.59
N GLY A 378 15.82 -7.92 -35.24
CA GLY A 378 15.36 -9.30 -35.16
C GLY A 378 15.05 -9.66 -33.70
N ASP A 379 14.29 -10.61 -33.39
CA ASP A 379 13.66 -11.78 -33.98
C ASP A 379 12.10 -11.68 -33.83
N VAL A 380 11.44 -10.98 -34.73
CA VAL A 380 9.98 -10.77 -34.66
C VAL A 380 9.30 -11.86 -35.49
N LYS A 381 8.64 -12.79 -34.80
CA LYS A 381 8.02 -13.98 -35.43
C LYS A 381 6.59 -13.74 -35.91
N GLU A 382 5.87 -12.77 -35.33
CA GLU A 382 4.47 -12.49 -35.58
C GLU A 382 4.23 -11.89 -36.96
N ASN A 383 3.49 -12.60 -37.81
CA ASN A 383 3.20 -12.18 -39.20
C ASN A 383 2.24 -10.98 -39.29
N TYR A 384 1.50 -10.67 -38.20
CA TYR A 384 0.53 -9.57 -38.18
C TYR A 384 1.14 -8.19 -37.90
N VAL A 385 2.45 -8.12 -37.63
CA VAL A 385 3.17 -6.84 -37.49
C VAL A 385 3.30 -6.17 -38.85
N LEU A 386 2.83 -4.93 -38.95
CA LEU A 386 2.74 -4.15 -40.20
C LEU A 386 3.47 -2.81 -40.08
N GLU A 387 3.63 -2.12 -41.21
CA GLU A 387 4.10 -0.73 -41.24
C GLU A 387 3.20 0.19 -40.45
N ASN A 388 3.79 1.19 -39.81
CA ASN A 388 3.18 2.16 -38.90
C ASN A 388 2.80 1.59 -37.50
N ASP A 389 3.02 0.30 -37.23
CA ASP A 389 2.87 -0.24 -35.87
C ASP A 389 3.88 0.41 -34.92
N LYS A 390 3.41 0.76 -33.72
CA LYS A 390 4.25 1.44 -32.71
C LYS A 390 5.09 0.42 -31.98
N VAL A 391 6.37 0.74 -31.80
CA VAL A 391 7.34 -0.09 -31.07
C VAL A 391 7.76 0.62 -29.79
N TYR A 392 7.77 -0.13 -28.69
CA TYR A 392 8.19 0.36 -27.38
C TYR A 392 9.29 -0.53 -26.82
N LYS A 393 10.28 0.08 -26.17
CA LYS A 393 11.35 -0.62 -25.44
C LYS A 393 10.89 -0.83 -24.00
N THR A 394 10.58 -2.07 -23.63
CA THR A 394 9.99 -2.44 -22.34
C THR A 394 11.01 -2.87 -21.28
N SER A 395 12.24 -3.23 -21.71
CA SER A 395 13.36 -3.45 -20.80
C SER A 395 14.67 -2.97 -21.40
N LYS A 396 15.62 -2.56 -20.55
CA LYS A 396 16.97 -2.13 -20.96
C LYS A 396 18.01 -3.02 -20.29
N TYR A 397 18.61 -3.92 -21.06
CA TYR A 397 19.50 -4.97 -20.57
C TYR A 397 20.72 -4.42 -19.81
N ARG A 398 21.44 -3.45 -20.40
CA ARG A 398 22.63 -2.85 -19.75
C ARG A 398 22.28 -2.15 -18.44
N LEU A 399 21.13 -1.46 -18.36
CA LEU A 399 20.69 -0.82 -17.13
C LEU A 399 20.42 -1.88 -16.02
N ASN A 400 19.78 -2.99 -16.38
CA ASN A 400 19.52 -4.06 -15.44
C ASN A 400 20.82 -4.69 -14.92
N LEU A 401 21.79 -4.94 -15.80
CA LEU A 401 23.12 -5.44 -15.39
C LEU A 401 23.87 -4.44 -14.49
N GLU A 402 23.84 -3.14 -14.82
CA GLU A 402 24.45 -2.09 -13.98
C GLU A 402 23.87 -2.13 -12.55
N LEU A 403 22.54 -2.19 -12.45
CA LEU A 403 21.85 -2.22 -11.16
C LEU A 403 22.09 -3.51 -10.38
N GLN A 404 22.08 -4.66 -11.03
CA GLN A 404 22.41 -5.95 -10.43
C GLN A 404 23.82 -5.94 -9.86
N ASN A 405 24.81 -5.58 -10.67
CA ASN A 405 26.21 -5.57 -10.25
C ASN A 405 26.48 -4.57 -9.13
N LYS A 406 25.78 -3.43 -9.11
CA LYS A 406 26.00 -2.38 -8.13
C LYS A 406 25.27 -2.62 -6.82
N TYR A 407 23.98 -2.98 -6.86
CA TYR A 407 23.11 -2.93 -5.68
C TYR A 407 22.69 -4.31 -5.17
N VAL A 408 22.76 -5.37 -5.98
CA VAL A 408 22.35 -6.71 -5.59
C VAL A 408 23.54 -7.59 -5.21
N GLN A 409 24.57 -7.62 -6.06
CA GLN A 409 25.72 -8.51 -5.90
C GLN A 409 26.78 -7.98 -4.92
N LYS A 410 26.79 -6.68 -4.61
CA LYS A 410 27.78 -6.05 -3.73
C LYS A 410 27.14 -5.54 -2.45
N ASN A 411 27.86 -5.60 -1.34
CA ASN A 411 27.50 -5.01 -0.07
C ASN A 411 28.10 -3.59 0.03
N ILE A 412 27.43 -2.60 -0.57
CA ILE A 412 27.96 -1.23 -0.63
C ILE A 412 27.50 -0.33 0.52
N ARG A 413 26.39 -0.69 1.19
CA ARG A 413 25.90 0.05 2.34
C ARG A 413 26.70 -0.32 3.58
N GLN A 414 27.39 0.65 4.15
CA GLN A 414 28.16 0.51 5.38
C GLN A 414 27.80 1.63 6.37
N ARG A 415 27.81 1.31 7.65
CA ARG A 415 27.66 2.29 8.74
C ARG A 415 29.00 2.93 9.03
N GLU A 416 29.10 4.24 8.91
CA GLU A 416 30.33 4.96 9.19
C GLU A 416 30.51 5.15 10.72
N LEU A 417 31.68 4.76 11.22
CA LEU A 417 32.07 4.89 12.61
C LEU A 417 33.43 5.60 12.72
N VAL A 418 33.67 6.22 13.86
CA VAL A 418 34.99 6.72 14.23
C VAL A 418 35.65 5.70 15.15
N LEU A 419 36.84 5.21 14.77
CA LEU A 419 37.66 4.34 15.59
C LEU A 419 38.54 5.19 16.50
N ASN A 420 38.46 4.95 17.80
CA ASN A 420 39.44 5.48 18.76
C ASN A 420 40.35 4.31 19.17
N VAL A 421 41.68 4.51 19.09
CA VAL A 421 42.67 3.49 19.38
C VAL A 421 43.71 4.00 20.38
N VAL A 422 44.10 3.14 21.33
CA VAL A 422 45.17 3.43 22.30
C VAL A 422 46.20 2.30 22.23
N VAL A 423 47.44 2.67 21.88
CA VAL A 423 48.58 1.78 21.79
C VAL A 423 49.70 2.31 22.70
N LYS A 424 50.04 1.55 23.75
CA LYS A 424 51.06 1.89 24.73
C LYS A 424 52.01 0.71 24.97
N LYS A 425 53.25 0.99 25.31
CA LYS A 425 54.22 -0.04 25.67
C LYS A 425 53.73 -0.84 26.89
N GLN A 426 53.94 -2.15 26.84
CA GLN A 426 53.60 -3.09 27.93
C GLN A 426 52.10 -3.10 28.31
N SER A 427 51.24 -2.62 27.45
CA SER A 427 49.78 -2.59 27.67
C SER A 427 49.04 -3.21 26.47
N PRO A 428 47.94 -3.95 26.69
CA PRO A 428 47.09 -4.41 25.60
C PRO A 428 46.52 -3.25 24.78
N ILE A 429 46.37 -3.45 23.49
CA ILE A 429 45.77 -2.46 22.59
C ILE A 429 44.29 -2.34 22.92
N THR A 430 43.83 -1.09 23.07
CA THR A 430 42.42 -0.79 23.32
C THR A 430 41.81 -0.09 22.10
N LEU A 431 40.67 -0.60 21.64
CA LEU A 431 39.86 0.00 20.59
C LEU A 431 38.53 0.44 21.16
N SER A 432 38.00 1.56 20.68
CA SER A 432 36.64 1.95 21.02
C SER A 432 35.95 2.67 19.87
N ALA A 433 34.63 2.56 19.85
CA ALA A 433 33.74 3.26 18.91
C ALA A 433 32.41 3.61 19.59
N VAL A 434 31.76 4.67 19.12
CA VAL A 434 30.40 5.01 19.59
C VAL A 434 29.38 4.21 18.80
N ILE A 435 28.59 3.39 19.49
CA ILE A 435 27.54 2.54 18.94
C ILE A 435 26.23 2.90 19.64
N ASN A 436 25.22 3.32 18.90
CA ASN A 436 23.90 3.69 19.44
C ASN A 436 24.00 4.71 20.61
N ASN A 437 24.86 5.71 20.46
CA ASN A 437 25.20 6.77 21.46
C ASN A 437 25.94 6.29 22.72
N GLU A 438 26.37 5.04 22.75
CA GLU A 438 27.18 4.50 23.85
C GLU A 438 28.61 4.18 23.39
N MET A 439 29.58 4.42 24.24
CA MET A 439 30.98 4.09 23.98
C MET A 439 31.20 2.59 24.20
N TYR A 440 31.47 1.87 23.12
CA TYR A 440 31.87 0.46 23.18
C TYR A 440 33.40 0.36 23.17
N THR A 441 33.97 -0.30 24.17
CA THR A 441 35.41 -0.51 24.31
C THR A 441 35.74 -1.99 24.15
N PHE A 442 36.77 -2.28 23.36
CA PHE A 442 37.29 -3.62 23.10
C PHE A 442 38.78 -3.65 23.48
N ASN A 443 39.11 -4.41 24.50
CA ASN A 443 40.49 -4.65 24.93
C ASN A 443 41.00 -5.93 24.25
N THR A 444 42.13 -5.82 23.56
CA THR A 444 42.78 -7.00 22.96
C THR A 444 43.67 -7.67 24.02
N ASN A 445 44.12 -8.91 23.72
CA ASN A 445 45.18 -9.56 24.51
C ASN A 445 46.58 -9.31 23.92
N ILE A 446 46.70 -8.38 22.97
CA ILE A 446 47.89 -8.15 22.18
C ILE A 446 48.62 -6.92 22.72
N VAL A 447 49.88 -7.13 23.10
CA VAL A 447 50.81 -6.08 23.55
C VAL A 447 51.77 -5.77 22.40
N PRO A 448 51.97 -4.49 22.03
CA PRO A 448 52.91 -4.12 20.97
C PRO A 448 54.36 -4.40 21.36
N GLU A 449 55.18 -4.75 20.38
CA GLU A 449 56.62 -4.98 20.49
C GLU A 449 57.38 -3.65 20.29
N ASP A 450 58.67 -3.57 20.72
CA ASP A 450 59.54 -2.44 20.39
C ASP A 450 59.86 -2.46 18.88
N ALA A 451 59.81 -1.32 18.23
CA ALA A 451 60.09 -1.22 16.79
C ALA A 451 61.60 -1.32 16.50
N ILE A 452 61.99 -2.17 15.56
CA ILE A 452 63.38 -2.27 15.09
C ILE A 452 63.56 -1.41 13.83
N ASN A 453 62.71 -1.58 12.82
CA ASN A 453 62.86 -0.91 11.51
C ASN A 453 61.66 -0.03 11.12
N LYS A 454 60.46 -0.34 11.59
CA LYS A 454 59.23 0.39 11.24
C LYS A 454 58.31 0.45 12.45
N GLU A 455 57.95 1.69 12.85
CA GLU A 455 57.00 1.89 13.92
C GLU A 455 55.55 1.91 13.41
N ILE A 456 54.62 1.54 14.31
CA ILE A 456 53.18 1.68 14.06
C ILE A 456 52.76 3.14 14.22
N THR A 457 51.90 3.61 13.30
CA THR A 457 51.35 4.99 13.32
C THR A 457 49.81 4.94 13.19
N LEU A 458 49.15 6.06 13.53
CA LEU A 458 47.72 6.20 13.31
C LEU A 458 47.35 5.96 11.82
N ASP A 459 48.19 6.45 10.90
CA ASP A 459 47.94 6.27 9.45
C ASP A 459 48.03 4.80 9.04
N SER A 460 49.00 4.03 9.59
CA SER A 460 49.10 2.59 9.30
C SER A 460 47.92 1.80 9.88
N ILE A 461 47.38 2.21 11.02
CA ILE A 461 46.17 1.66 11.60
C ILE A 461 44.95 2.02 10.73
N HIS A 462 44.86 3.29 10.30
CA HIS A 462 43.79 3.73 9.40
C HIS A 462 43.78 2.93 8.08
N GLU A 463 44.94 2.74 7.45
CA GLU A 463 45.08 1.92 6.25
C GLU A 463 44.62 0.47 6.49
N ALA A 464 44.99 -0.13 7.60
CA ALA A 464 44.55 -1.50 7.93
C ALA A 464 43.07 -1.58 8.20
N PHE A 465 42.47 -0.62 8.92
CA PHE A 465 41.07 -0.60 9.29
C PHE A 465 40.15 -0.08 8.19
N SER A 466 40.67 0.52 7.11
CA SER A 466 39.87 0.88 5.92
C SER A 466 39.42 -0.35 5.09
N LYS A 467 40.04 -1.51 5.28
CA LYS A 467 39.78 -2.75 4.54
C LYS A 467 38.60 -3.55 5.11
N THR A 468 37.39 -2.95 5.07
CA THR A 468 36.15 -3.54 5.62
C THR A 468 35.06 -3.77 4.56
N GLN A 469 35.42 -3.95 3.29
CA GLN A 469 34.51 -3.90 2.12
C GLN A 469 33.30 -4.86 2.18
N ASP A 470 33.49 -6.05 2.76
CA ASP A 470 32.43 -7.07 2.83
C ASP A 470 31.61 -7.05 4.13
N THR A 471 31.89 -6.08 5.02
CA THR A 471 31.21 -5.91 6.31
C THR A 471 30.19 -4.79 6.25
N GLY A 472 29.33 -4.67 7.29
CA GLY A 472 28.39 -3.55 7.44
C GLY A 472 29.02 -2.27 8.00
N ILE A 473 30.35 -2.26 8.27
CA ILE A 473 31.06 -1.19 8.98
C ILE A 473 32.12 -0.55 8.10
N LYS A 474 32.23 0.78 8.18
CA LYS A 474 33.35 1.56 7.62
C LYS A 474 33.89 2.50 8.69
N PHE A 475 35.18 2.45 8.95
CA PHE A 475 35.85 3.42 9.80
C PHE A 475 36.20 4.66 8.98
N ALA A 476 35.37 5.71 9.09
CA ALA A 476 35.55 6.96 8.36
C ALA A 476 36.74 7.76 8.85
N LYS A 477 37.10 7.59 10.16
CA LYS A 477 38.22 8.26 10.79
C LYS A 477 38.82 7.38 11.89
N VAL A 478 40.14 7.41 12.03
CA VAL A 478 40.86 6.81 13.16
C VAL A 478 41.49 7.92 13.97
N VAL A 479 41.24 7.92 15.27
CA VAL A 479 41.77 8.88 16.23
C VAL A 479 42.34 8.13 17.44
N GLY A 480 43.11 8.79 18.29
CA GLY A 480 43.60 8.19 19.51
C GLY A 480 45.08 8.46 19.77
N TYR A 481 45.69 7.60 20.57
CA TYR A 481 47.08 7.73 21.00
C TYR A 481 47.89 6.49 20.62
N VAL A 482 49.00 6.70 19.92
CA VAL A 482 50.01 5.67 19.61
C VAL A 482 51.36 6.13 20.12
N GLN A 483 51.91 5.40 21.08
CA GLN A 483 53.24 5.69 21.62
C GLN A 483 54.30 5.39 20.56
N LYS A 484 55.24 6.27 20.35
CA LYS A 484 56.35 6.12 19.39
C LYS A 484 57.27 4.94 19.75
N GLY A 485 57.91 4.40 18.73
CA GLY A 485 58.88 3.30 18.90
C GLY A 485 58.22 1.92 19.11
N LEU A 486 56.94 1.76 18.83
CA LEU A 486 56.22 0.48 18.94
C LEU A 486 55.97 -0.13 17.57
N PHE A 487 55.87 -1.46 17.52
CA PHE A 487 55.66 -2.25 16.31
C PHE A 487 54.48 -3.23 16.47
N LEU A 488 53.74 -3.41 15.41
CA LEU A 488 52.77 -4.48 15.25
C LEU A 488 52.79 -5.05 13.81
N ARG A 489 52.74 -6.38 13.71
CA ARG A 489 52.66 -7.03 12.42
C ARG A 489 51.33 -6.70 11.74
N VAL A 490 51.34 -6.49 10.42
CA VAL A 490 50.11 -6.22 9.62
C VAL A 490 49.07 -7.35 9.73
N SER A 491 49.52 -8.60 9.85
CA SER A 491 48.62 -9.76 10.07
C SER A 491 47.84 -9.62 11.40
N VAL A 492 48.53 -9.17 12.46
CA VAL A 492 47.95 -8.97 13.78
C VAL A 492 46.95 -7.81 13.75
N LEU A 493 47.26 -6.70 13.08
CA LEU A 493 46.32 -5.59 12.89
C LEU A 493 45.06 -6.04 12.12
N ASN A 494 45.21 -6.87 11.10
CA ASN A 494 44.10 -7.40 10.34
C ASN A 494 43.24 -8.37 11.18
N GLU A 495 43.84 -9.14 12.08
CA GLU A 495 43.11 -10.00 13.02
C GLU A 495 42.34 -9.16 14.05
N ILE A 496 42.96 -8.16 14.66
CA ILE A 496 42.31 -7.22 15.58
C ILE A 496 41.14 -6.55 14.91
N ARG A 497 41.33 -6.06 13.67
CA ARG A 497 40.23 -5.46 12.87
C ARG A 497 39.04 -6.41 12.70
N ARG A 498 39.29 -7.65 12.24
CA ARG A 498 38.23 -8.64 12.04
C ARG A 498 37.44 -8.90 13.32
N ASN A 499 38.17 -9.15 14.42
CA ASN A 499 37.54 -9.40 15.72
C ASN A 499 36.74 -8.21 16.22
N PHE A 500 37.27 -7.00 16.08
CA PHE A 500 36.57 -5.78 16.50
C PHE A 500 35.32 -5.52 15.67
N VAL A 501 35.39 -5.66 14.34
CA VAL A 501 34.23 -5.52 13.45
C VAL A 501 33.14 -6.52 13.80
N LEU A 502 33.47 -7.80 14.00
CA LEU A 502 32.50 -8.82 14.42
C LEU A 502 31.79 -8.43 15.74
N LYS A 503 32.56 -7.94 16.72
CA LYS A 503 32.00 -7.50 18.01
C LYS A 503 31.09 -6.27 17.87
N ILE A 504 31.46 -5.32 17.00
CA ILE A 504 30.59 -4.16 16.67
C ILE A 504 29.31 -4.65 15.99
N GLU A 505 29.40 -5.51 14.99
CA GLU A 505 28.22 -6.03 14.28
C GLU A 505 27.26 -6.72 15.26
N GLU A 506 27.77 -7.53 16.19
CA GLU A 506 26.94 -8.13 17.25
C GLU A 506 26.26 -7.10 18.15
N LYS A 507 26.95 -6.01 18.50
CA LYS A 507 26.39 -4.92 19.31
C LYS A 507 25.37 -4.06 18.56
N LEU A 508 25.44 -4.02 17.23
CA LEU A 508 24.50 -3.29 16.40
C LEU A 508 23.19 -4.05 16.16
N LYS A 509 23.18 -5.36 16.37
CA LYS A 509 21.98 -6.18 16.28
C LYS A 509 21.07 -5.90 17.46
N VAL A 510 19.88 -5.39 17.20
CA VAL A 510 18.85 -5.15 18.23
C VAL A 510 18.28 -6.49 18.69
N ARG A 511 18.00 -6.59 19.99
CA ARG A 511 17.28 -7.73 20.58
C ARG A 511 16.28 -7.18 21.60
N ASN A 512 15.04 -7.63 21.51
CA ASN A 512 13.99 -7.20 22.42
C ASN A 512 13.64 -8.33 23.40
N SER A 513 13.32 -7.98 24.65
CA SER A 513 12.78 -8.95 25.60
C SER A 513 11.32 -9.28 25.27
N ILE A 514 11.00 -10.55 25.33
CA ILE A 514 9.62 -11.10 25.25
C ILE A 514 9.18 -11.71 26.60
N ASP A 515 9.80 -11.31 27.71
CA ASP A 515 9.46 -11.81 29.04
C ASP A 515 7.95 -11.65 29.31
N GLY A 516 7.33 -12.71 29.83
CA GLY A 516 5.89 -12.77 30.09
C GLY A 516 4.99 -12.80 28.86
N PHE A 517 5.53 -12.93 27.64
CA PHE A 517 4.72 -12.96 26.41
C PHE A 517 3.70 -14.09 26.42
N LYS A 518 4.10 -15.31 26.77
CA LYS A 518 3.19 -16.48 26.77
C LYS A 518 2.00 -16.27 27.70
N GLU A 519 2.26 -15.81 28.92
CA GLU A 519 1.22 -15.50 29.90
C GLU A 519 0.26 -14.42 29.39
N ARG A 520 0.81 -13.31 28.85
CA ARG A 520 -0.02 -12.25 28.26
C ARG A 520 -0.82 -12.73 27.05
N LEU A 521 -0.27 -13.65 26.24
CA LEU A 521 -0.96 -14.22 25.08
C LEU A 521 -2.12 -15.09 25.53
N GLU A 522 -1.89 -16.01 26.47
CA GLU A 522 -2.94 -16.86 27.04
C GLU A 522 -4.05 -16.01 27.66
N ASN A 523 -3.70 -15.06 28.53
CA ASN A 523 -4.67 -14.15 29.13
C ASN A 523 -5.48 -13.36 28.09
N ALA A 524 -4.84 -12.87 27.01
CA ALA A 524 -5.52 -12.09 25.99
C ALA A 524 -6.44 -12.94 25.09
N LEU A 525 -6.10 -14.22 24.85
CA LEU A 525 -6.91 -15.14 24.05
C LEU A 525 -8.05 -15.76 24.87
N ASP A 526 -7.82 -15.99 26.17
CA ASP A 526 -8.81 -16.57 27.12
C ASP A 526 -9.71 -15.50 27.74
N GLU A 527 -9.43 -14.20 27.49
CA GLU A 527 -10.28 -13.11 27.96
C GLU A 527 -11.72 -13.32 27.48
N LYS A 528 -12.62 -13.50 28.45
CA LYS A 528 -14.03 -13.74 28.17
C LYS A 528 -14.65 -12.50 27.53
N ILE A 529 -15.01 -12.61 26.28
CA ILE A 529 -15.79 -11.59 25.60
C ILE A 529 -17.24 -11.71 26.08
N GLU A 530 -17.74 -10.65 26.69
CA GLU A 530 -19.13 -10.59 27.15
C GLU A 530 -20.11 -10.61 25.99
N THR A 531 -21.18 -11.38 26.12
CA THR A 531 -22.28 -11.37 25.16
C THR A 531 -23.02 -10.05 25.25
N ARG A 532 -23.07 -9.34 24.12
CA ARG A 532 -23.75 -8.04 23.99
C ARG A 532 -24.83 -8.13 22.93
N LYS A 533 -25.96 -8.70 23.34
CA LYS A 533 -27.17 -8.80 22.53
C LYS A 533 -28.27 -7.93 23.09
N SER A 534 -28.98 -7.26 22.20
CA SER A 534 -30.15 -6.46 22.57
C SER A 534 -31.22 -7.35 23.16
N GLN A 535 -31.94 -6.85 24.19
CA GLN A 535 -33.19 -7.47 24.68
C GLN A 535 -34.38 -7.10 23.78
N GLU A 536 -34.25 -6.10 22.94
CA GLU A 536 -35.27 -5.64 22.01
C GLU A 536 -35.33 -6.51 20.76
N LYS A 537 -36.51 -6.62 20.17
CA LYS A 537 -36.72 -7.33 18.93
C LYS A 537 -36.19 -6.51 17.76
N LEU A 538 -35.01 -6.83 17.29
CA LEU A 538 -34.41 -6.19 16.12
C LEU A 538 -35.17 -6.52 14.81
N PRO A 539 -35.19 -5.60 13.82
CA PRO A 539 -35.85 -5.82 12.55
C PRO A 539 -35.22 -7.00 11.79
N LYS A 540 -36.03 -7.99 11.43
CA LYS A 540 -35.55 -9.19 10.69
C LYS A 540 -35.32 -8.91 9.23
N ARG A 541 -35.99 -7.91 8.66
CA ARG A 541 -35.92 -7.56 7.24
C ARG A 541 -35.73 -6.07 7.07
N ILE A 542 -34.72 -5.74 6.31
CA ILE A 542 -34.26 -4.38 6.12
C ILE A 542 -34.15 -4.12 4.62
N LEU A 543 -34.79 -3.05 4.18
CA LEU A 543 -34.60 -2.52 2.83
C LEU A 543 -33.53 -1.44 2.87
N SER A 544 -32.49 -1.55 2.03
CA SER A 544 -31.49 -0.48 1.87
C SER A 544 -31.48 0.03 0.43
N ILE A 545 -31.55 1.32 0.27
CA ILE A 545 -31.65 2.00 -1.02
C ILE A 545 -30.35 2.76 -1.31
N TYR A 546 -29.70 2.45 -2.44
CA TYR A 546 -28.44 3.10 -2.85
C TYR A 546 -28.64 4.43 -3.60
N SER A 547 -29.81 4.60 -4.24
CA SER A 547 -30.19 5.84 -4.91
C SER A 547 -31.70 5.99 -4.83
N TYR A 548 -32.15 6.98 -4.06
CA TYR A 548 -33.57 7.22 -3.86
C TYR A 548 -34.20 8.00 -5.03
N ASP A 549 -35.29 7.46 -5.53
CA ASP A 549 -36.15 8.08 -6.54
C ASP A 549 -37.57 8.25 -5.95
N LYS A 550 -38.03 9.48 -5.81
CA LYS A 550 -39.35 9.79 -5.23
C LYS A 550 -40.55 9.21 -5.97
N GLU A 551 -40.40 8.96 -7.29
CA GLU A 551 -41.45 8.37 -8.14
C GLU A 551 -41.59 6.84 -7.96
N LYS A 552 -40.62 6.17 -7.33
CA LYS A 552 -40.64 4.73 -7.09
C LYS A 552 -41.36 4.39 -5.79
N ASP A 553 -42.21 3.35 -5.81
CA ASP A 553 -42.75 2.71 -4.62
C ASP A 553 -41.87 1.54 -4.20
N TYR A 554 -40.89 1.81 -3.35
CA TYR A 554 -39.94 0.79 -2.91
C TYR A 554 -40.57 -0.29 -2.03
N ALA A 555 -41.66 0.02 -1.30
CA ALA A 555 -42.38 -0.99 -0.50
C ALA A 555 -43.04 -2.03 -1.43
N LYS A 556 -43.65 -1.58 -2.51
CA LYS A 556 -44.23 -2.45 -3.52
C LYS A 556 -43.14 -3.26 -4.24
N ILE A 557 -42.05 -2.61 -4.66
CA ILE A 557 -40.89 -3.27 -5.32
C ILE A 557 -40.33 -4.36 -4.42
N TYR A 558 -40.10 -4.08 -3.13
CA TYR A 558 -39.55 -5.02 -2.18
C TYR A 558 -40.50 -6.22 -1.97
N ASN A 559 -41.80 -5.95 -1.78
CA ASN A 559 -42.79 -7.01 -1.59
C ASN A 559 -42.92 -7.91 -2.83
N GLN A 560 -42.93 -7.35 -4.01
CA GLN A 560 -42.95 -8.11 -5.28
C GLN A 560 -41.70 -9.02 -5.43
N LYS A 561 -40.52 -8.51 -5.01
CA LYS A 561 -39.25 -9.21 -5.17
C LYS A 561 -39.03 -10.31 -4.12
N TYR A 562 -39.43 -10.08 -2.88
CA TYR A 562 -39.12 -10.96 -1.75
C TYR A 562 -40.36 -11.63 -1.13
N GLY A 563 -41.59 -11.27 -1.55
CA GLY A 563 -42.84 -11.83 -1.03
C GLY A 563 -43.13 -11.55 0.44
N LYS A 564 -42.48 -10.54 1.04
CA LYS A 564 -42.57 -10.19 2.47
C LYS A 564 -42.39 -8.67 2.65
N ALA A 565 -42.93 -8.13 3.73
CA ALA A 565 -42.68 -6.73 4.11
C ALA A 565 -41.34 -6.57 4.81
N PHE A 566 -40.73 -5.39 4.71
CA PHE A 566 -39.59 -4.97 5.53
C PHE A 566 -40.06 -4.23 6.79
N GLU A 567 -39.20 -4.18 7.81
CA GLU A 567 -39.46 -3.54 9.10
C GLU A 567 -38.66 -2.23 9.25
N ARG A 568 -37.47 -2.16 8.59
CA ARG A 568 -36.59 -1.00 8.54
C ARG A 568 -36.23 -0.63 7.11
N ILE A 569 -36.11 0.67 6.83
CA ILE A 569 -35.61 1.18 5.56
C ILE A 569 -34.41 2.08 5.79
N ASP A 570 -33.29 1.74 5.14
CA ASP A 570 -32.03 2.49 5.21
C ASP A 570 -31.80 3.23 3.89
N ILE A 571 -31.62 4.55 3.97
CA ILE A 571 -31.43 5.42 2.81
C ILE A 571 -30.09 6.16 2.93
N GLN A 572 -29.39 6.32 1.80
CA GLN A 572 -28.09 7.03 1.79
C GLN A 572 -28.27 8.47 2.25
N ILE A 573 -27.33 8.97 3.06
CA ILE A 573 -27.35 10.36 3.56
C ILE A 573 -27.46 11.39 2.44
N ASN A 574 -26.88 11.11 1.27
CA ASN A 574 -26.95 11.97 0.09
C ASN A 574 -28.39 12.24 -0.39
N ASP A 575 -29.27 11.24 -0.22
CA ASP A 575 -30.65 11.33 -0.67
C ASP A 575 -31.52 12.09 0.31
N TYR A 576 -31.22 12.03 1.62
CA TYR A 576 -31.85 12.89 2.63
C TYR A 576 -31.59 14.38 2.39
N ILE A 577 -30.45 14.77 1.80
CA ILE A 577 -30.13 16.17 1.51
C ILE A 577 -31.22 16.85 0.67
N LYS A 578 -31.86 16.12 -0.23
CA LYS A 578 -32.83 16.67 -1.19
C LYS A 578 -34.25 16.23 -0.95
N ASN A 579 -34.43 15.10 -0.30
CA ASN A 579 -35.75 14.43 -0.24
C ASN A 579 -36.16 14.12 1.22
N ALA A 580 -35.57 14.80 2.23
CA ALA A 580 -35.83 14.48 3.63
C ALA A 580 -37.34 14.46 3.97
N GLU A 581 -38.07 15.50 3.57
CA GLU A 581 -39.52 15.64 3.87
C GLU A 581 -40.32 14.52 3.20
N ASP A 582 -40.03 14.21 1.92
CA ASP A 582 -40.68 13.12 1.18
C ASP A 582 -40.38 11.75 1.80
N ILE A 583 -39.13 11.47 2.11
CA ILE A 583 -38.72 10.23 2.75
C ILE A 583 -39.41 10.05 4.12
N LEU A 584 -39.36 11.08 4.98
CA LEU A 584 -39.91 11.03 6.30
C LEU A 584 -41.46 10.89 6.28
N HIS A 585 -42.11 11.53 5.35
CA HIS A 585 -43.58 11.41 5.17
C HIS A 585 -43.96 10.04 4.59
N LYS A 586 -43.34 9.64 3.49
CA LYS A 586 -43.65 8.41 2.74
C LYS A 586 -43.42 7.13 3.54
N TYR A 587 -42.37 7.11 4.36
CA TYR A 587 -41.95 5.96 5.14
C TYR A 587 -42.14 6.11 6.66
N SER A 588 -42.97 7.03 7.11
CA SER A 588 -43.25 7.33 8.54
C SER A 588 -43.68 6.12 9.37
N LYS A 589 -44.21 5.06 8.73
CA LYS A 589 -44.68 3.84 9.37
C LYS A 589 -43.54 2.80 9.60
N PHE A 590 -42.35 3.07 9.09
CA PHE A 590 -41.20 2.16 9.17
C PHE A 590 -40.14 2.74 10.10
N ASN A 591 -39.27 1.88 10.61
CA ASN A 591 -38.04 2.33 11.26
C ASN A 591 -37.11 2.93 10.18
N LEU A 592 -36.81 4.22 10.28
CA LEU A 592 -35.99 4.95 9.32
C LEU A 592 -34.52 4.92 9.71
N GLY A 593 -33.66 4.52 8.77
CA GLY A 593 -32.23 4.54 8.91
C GLY A 593 -31.54 5.45 7.91
N VAL A 594 -30.42 6.04 8.31
CA VAL A 594 -29.52 6.81 7.45
C VAL A 594 -28.19 6.09 7.30
N VAL A 595 -27.73 5.94 6.05
CA VAL A 595 -26.44 5.31 5.74
C VAL A 595 -25.38 6.37 5.48
N ILE A 596 -24.31 6.36 6.28
CA ILE A 596 -23.11 7.18 6.07
C ILE A 596 -22.07 6.33 5.33
N PRO A 597 -21.66 6.71 4.11
CA PRO A 597 -20.83 5.88 3.26
C PRO A 597 -19.36 5.75 3.76
N ASN A 598 -18.65 4.77 3.24
CA ASN A 598 -17.23 4.48 3.60
C ASN A 598 -16.23 5.54 3.12
N LEU A 599 -16.59 6.38 2.15
CA LEU A 599 -15.79 7.54 1.72
C LEU A 599 -16.67 8.80 1.70
N VAL A 600 -16.27 9.77 2.50
CA VAL A 600 -16.93 11.08 2.60
C VAL A 600 -15.88 12.15 2.35
N LEU A 601 -16.13 13.01 1.35
CA LEU A 601 -15.27 14.15 1.05
C LEU A 601 -15.87 15.46 1.58
N LYS A 602 -15.14 16.55 1.39
CA LYS A 602 -15.36 17.84 2.03
C LYS A 602 -16.81 18.39 1.99
N ASN A 603 -17.50 18.23 0.85
CA ASN A 603 -18.85 18.81 0.72
C ASN A 603 -19.90 17.99 1.47
N LEU A 604 -19.83 16.67 1.38
CA LEU A 604 -20.73 15.78 2.12
C LEU A 604 -20.45 15.80 3.62
N ASP A 605 -19.20 15.96 4.02
CA ASP A 605 -18.78 16.11 5.41
C ASP A 605 -19.49 17.29 6.11
N LYS A 606 -19.45 18.47 5.47
CA LYS A 606 -20.15 19.67 5.98
C LYS A 606 -21.65 19.43 6.15
N TYR A 607 -22.23 18.66 5.23
CA TYR A 607 -23.65 18.35 5.32
C TYR A 607 -23.96 17.41 6.48
N ILE A 608 -23.16 16.32 6.63
CA ILE A 608 -23.36 15.34 7.71
C ILE A 608 -23.25 16.01 9.07
N THR A 609 -22.19 16.77 9.30
CA THR A 609 -21.96 17.44 10.59
C THR A 609 -23.01 18.50 10.93
N GLY A 610 -23.60 19.13 9.92
CA GLY A 610 -24.62 20.14 10.11
C GLY A 610 -26.08 19.63 10.21
N ASN A 611 -26.36 18.40 9.74
CA ASN A 611 -27.75 17.95 9.59
C ASN A 611 -28.06 16.58 10.23
N LEU A 612 -27.07 15.78 10.62
CA LEU A 612 -27.36 14.46 11.17
C LEU A 612 -28.18 14.49 12.45
N GLU A 613 -27.90 15.45 13.34
CA GLU A 613 -28.67 15.68 14.57
C GLU A 613 -30.14 16.05 14.25
N ARG A 614 -30.37 16.89 13.24
CA ARG A 614 -31.73 17.24 12.78
C ARG A 614 -32.50 16.05 12.25
N LEU A 615 -31.84 15.11 11.52
CA LEU A 615 -32.49 13.90 11.04
C LEU A 615 -32.94 12.99 12.18
N LEU A 616 -32.17 12.90 13.27
CA LEU A 616 -32.57 12.20 14.49
C LEU A 616 -33.80 12.86 15.14
N GLN A 617 -33.81 14.17 15.25
CA GLN A 617 -34.98 14.94 15.78
C GLN A 617 -36.24 14.72 14.92
N LEU A 618 -36.07 14.53 13.61
CA LEU A 618 -37.17 14.28 12.68
C LEU A 618 -37.63 12.82 12.63
N GLY A 619 -37.05 11.93 13.45
CA GLY A 619 -37.56 10.57 13.61
C GLY A 619 -36.72 9.48 12.94
N VAL A 620 -35.53 9.77 12.43
CA VAL A 620 -34.56 8.74 12.05
C VAL A 620 -34.10 7.99 13.31
N LYS A 621 -34.19 6.66 13.31
CA LYS A 621 -33.93 5.81 14.47
C LYS A 621 -32.73 4.86 14.30
N THR A 622 -32.10 4.87 13.14
CA THR A 622 -30.92 4.02 12.87
C THR A 622 -29.87 4.81 12.12
N ILE A 623 -28.60 4.67 12.53
CA ILE A 623 -27.45 5.16 11.79
C ILE A 623 -26.60 3.95 11.38
N VAL A 624 -26.47 3.70 10.07
CA VAL A 624 -25.54 2.72 9.51
C VAL A 624 -24.28 3.46 9.14
N LEU A 625 -23.21 3.24 9.92
CA LEU A 625 -21.95 3.95 9.77
C LEU A 625 -20.95 3.13 8.94
N GLY A 626 -20.46 3.69 7.82
CA GLY A 626 -19.55 3.02 6.91
C GLY A 626 -18.07 3.40 7.06
N ASN A 627 -17.72 4.33 7.96
CA ASN A 627 -16.33 4.72 8.18
C ASN A 627 -16.06 5.24 9.59
N SER A 628 -14.81 5.11 10.04
CA SER A 628 -14.41 5.47 11.41
C SER A 628 -14.27 6.98 11.66
N ARG A 629 -14.34 7.82 10.62
CA ARG A 629 -14.26 9.29 10.76
C ARG A 629 -15.33 9.85 11.71
N TYR A 630 -16.53 9.31 11.66
CA TYR A 630 -17.67 9.84 12.40
C TYR A 630 -17.95 9.13 13.73
N ILE A 631 -17.13 8.15 14.16
CA ILE A 631 -17.39 7.41 15.39
C ILE A 631 -17.58 8.34 16.58
N GLU A 632 -16.63 9.23 16.87
CA GLU A 632 -16.73 10.14 18.01
C GLU A 632 -17.93 11.09 17.91
N PHE A 633 -18.22 11.59 16.71
CA PHE A 633 -19.35 12.48 16.47
C PHE A 633 -20.69 11.77 16.73
N VAL A 634 -20.85 10.56 16.18
CA VAL A 634 -22.08 9.77 16.34
C VAL A 634 -22.27 9.29 17.78
N LEU A 635 -21.18 8.91 18.47
CA LEU A 635 -21.26 8.53 19.89
C LEU A 635 -21.67 9.71 20.80
N LYS A 636 -21.26 10.94 20.48
CA LYS A 636 -21.77 12.13 21.18
C LYS A 636 -23.27 12.35 20.95
N LEU A 637 -23.75 12.07 19.74
CA LEU A 637 -25.20 12.13 19.46
C LEU A 637 -25.95 11.00 20.20
N LYS A 638 -25.36 9.82 20.34
CA LYS A 638 -25.98 8.69 21.07
C LYS A 638 -26.16 8.95 22.57
N GLN A 639 -25.38 9.86 23.14
CA GLN A 639 -25.61 10.33 24.53
C GLN A 639 -26.86 11.23 24.70
N LYS A 640 -27.34 11.80 23.60
CA LYS A 640 -28.47 12.74 23.59
C LYS A 640 -29.76 12.14 23.02
N TYR A 641 -29.62 11.23 22.07
CA TYR A 641 -30.72 10.66 21.30
C TYR A 641 -30.65 9.12 21.37
N ASP A 642 -31.83 8.53 21.47
CA ASP A 642 -32.00 7.09 21.39
C ASP A 642 -32.10 6.64 19.92
N PHE A 643 -31.09 5.89 19.44
CA PHE A 643 -31.05 5.31 18.10
C PHE A 643 -30.13 4.10 18.06
N THR A 644 -30.40 3.21 17.12
CA THR A 644 -29.53 2.04 16.83
C THR A 644 -28.33 2.45 15.98
N LEU A 645 -27.12 2.10 16.43
CA LEU A 645 -25.87 2.34 15.70
C LEU A 645 -25.35 1.03 15.10
N VAL A 646 -25.27 0.97 13.77
CA VAL A 646 -24.84 -0.22 13.02
C VAL A 646 -23.45 0.01 12.46
N ALA A 647 -22.52 -0.93 12.72
CA ALA A 647 -21.23 -0.96 12.04
C ALA A 647 -21.39 -1.65 10.67
N ASP A 648 -21.21 -0.91 9.57
CA ASP A 648 -21.34 -1.46 8.22
C ASP A 648 -20.19 -2.42 7.85
N TYR A 649 -20.39 -3.32 6.89
CA TYR A 649 -19.37 -4.28 6.43
C TYR A 649 -18.05 -3.62 5.98
N SER A 650 -18.07 -2.34 5.64
CA SER A 650 -16.88 -1.54 5.30
C SER A 650 -15.90 -1.32 6.47
N PHE A 651 -16.29 -1.63 7.71
CA PHE A 651 -15.36 -1.72 8.84
C PHE A 651 -14.47 -2.98 8.81
N ASN A 652 -14.72 -3.90 7.87
CA ASN A 652 -13.93 -5.11 7.68
C ASN A 652 -13.85 -6.01 8.94
N ILE A 653 -14.95 -6.17 9.65
CA ILE A 653 -15.03 -6.99 10.88
C ILE A 653 -15.03 -8.47 10.50
N SER A 654 -13.94 -9.20 10.81
CA SER A 654 -13.71 -10.58 10.36
C SER A 654 -13.50 -11.59 11.48
N ASN A 655 -13.39 -11.15 12.74
CA ASN A 655 -13.16 -11.98 13.91
C ASN A 655 -13.86 -11.42 15.15
N LYS A 656 -14.01 -12.25 16.19
CA LYS A 656 -14.70 -11.87 17.44
C LYS A 656 -14.03 -10.68 18.15
N TYR A 657 -12.73 -10.49 18.02
CA TYR A 657 -12.00 -9.41 18.68
C TYR A 657 -12.25 -8.06 17.98
N SER A 658 -12.34 -8.05 16.65
CA SER A 658 -12.75 -6.85 15.92
C SER A 658 -14.22 -6.51 16.18
N ALA A 659 -15.11 -7.51 16.30
CA ALA A 659 -16.50 -7.29 16.68
C ALA A 659 -16.61 -6.73 18.09
N ASN A 660 -15.87 -7.30 19.07
CA ASN A 660 -15.82 -6.81 20.45
C ASN A 660 -15.31 -5.37 20.52
N PHE A 661 -14.31 -5.02 19.72
CA PHE A 661 -13.79 -3.66 19.66
C PHE A 661 -14.90 -2.66 19.29
N PHE A 662 -15.63 -2.87 18.20
CA PHE A 662 -16.69 -1.94 17.78
C PHE A 662 -17.87 -1.96 18.74
N SER A 663 -18.28 -3.13 19.25
CA SER A 663 -19.35 -3.21 20.25
C SER A 663 -18.98 -2.48 21.56
N SER A 664 -17.71 -2.56 21.99
CA SER A 664 -17.23 -1.84 23.17
C SER A 664 -17.20 -0.31 22.99
N LEU A 665 -17.11 0.18 21.76
CA LEU A 665 -17.25 1.60 21.45
C LEU A 665 -18.71 2.08 21.49
N GLY A 666 -19.69 1.17 21.51
CA GLY A 666 -21.11 1.51 21.58
C GLY A 666 -21.90 1.26 20.30
N PHE A 667 -21.37 0.43 19.38
CA PHE A 667 -22.17 -0.10 18.27
C PHE A 667 -23.09 -1.21 18.76
N ASP A 668 -24.35 -1.12 18.37
CA ASP A 668 -25.40 -2.06 18.77
C ASP A 668 -25.46 -3.29 17.85
N ILE A 669 -25.23 -3.09 16.56
CA ILE A 669 -25.29 -4.13 15.53
C ILE A 669 -23.98 -4.15 14.73
N ILE A 670 -23.49 -5.36 14.44
CA ILE A 670 -22.29 -5.59 13.64
C ILE A 670 -22.68 -6.19 12.28
N THR A 671 -22.19 -5.60 11.18
CA THR A 671 -22.24 -6.22 9.86
C THR A 671 -20.88 -6.84 9.57
N PRO A 672 -20.73 -8.19 9.60
CA PRO A 672 -19.46 -8.85 9.31
C PRO A 672 -18.96 -8.57 7.90
N SER A 673 -17.63 -8.59 7.74
CA SER A 673 -16.98 -8.48 6.43
C SER A 673 -17.40 -9.62 5.50
N PHE A 674 -17.52 -9.36 4.21
CA PHE A 674 -17.70 -10.40 3.19
C PHE A 674 -16.50 -11.36 3.08
N ASP A 675 -15.38 -11.05 3.70
CA ASP A 675 -14.20 -11.89 3.78
C ASP A 675 -14.27 -12.91 4.93
N ALA A 676 -15.20 -12.73 5.88
CA ALA A 676 -15.47 -13.69 6.95
C ALA A 676 -16.20 -14.92 6.39
N ASN A 677 -15.75 -16.11 6.79
CA ASN A 677 -16.42 -17.36 6.43
C ASN A 677 -17.60 -17.65 7.37
N ASP A 678 -18.38 -18.68 7.05
CA ASP A 678 -19.60 -19.05 7.82
C ASP A 678 -19.30 -19.36 9.29
N ASP A 679 -18.16 -20.01 9.60
CA ASP A 679 -17.73 -20.30 10.97
C ASP A 679 -17.45 -19.02 11.76
N GLN A 680 -16.79 -18.05 11.14
CA GLN A 680 -16.52 -16.76 11.79
C GLN A 680 -17.81 -15.97 12.02
N ILE A 681 -18.71 -15.94 11.03
CA ILE A 681 -20.00 -15.27 11.18
C ILE A 681 -20.80 -15.91 12.33
N SER A 682 -20.78 -17.25 12.43
CA SER A 682 -21.43 -17.96 13.56
C SER A 682 -20.86 -17.53 14.90
N LYS A 683 -19.53 -17.57 15.07
CA LYS A 683 -18.84 -17.17 16.32
C LYS A 683 -19.14 -15.73 16.72
N ILE A 684 -19.18 -14.80 15.75
CA ILE A 684 -19.56 -13.41 16.00
C ILE A 684 -21.03 -13.33 16.43
N SER A 685 -21.92 -14.06 15.76
CA SER A 685 -23.37 -14.04 16.03
C SER A 685 -23.76 -14.64 17.37
N GLU A 686 -22.92 -15.50 17.96
CA GLU A 686 -23.14 -16.02 19.31
C GLU A 686 -22.99 -14.94 20.38
N LEU A 687 -22.11 -13.95 20.13
CA LEU A 687 -21.74 -12.91 21.08
C LEU A 687 -22.43 -11.57 20.86
N PHE A 688 -22.75 -11.24 19.60
CA PHE A 688 -23.22 -9.92 19.17
C PHE A 688 -24.46 -10.03 18.28
N ASP A 689 -25.24 -8.97 18.24
CA ASP A 689 -26.27 -8.83 17.20
C ASP A 689 -25.61 -8.52 15.87
N ILE A 690 -25.95 -9.32 14.86
CA ILE A 690 -25.39 -9.16 13.51
C ILE A 690 -26.47 -8.89 12.47
N GLU A 691 -26.06 -8.20 11.43
CA GLU A 691 -26.84 -7.93 10.23
C GLU A 691 -26.07 -8.41 8.99
N LEU A 692 -26.69 -9.19 8.14
CA LEU A 692 -26.08 -9.65 6.90
C LEU A 692 -26.62 -8.87 5.69
N VAL A 693 -25.74 -8.55 4.75
CA VAL A 693 -26.10 -7.86 3.50
C VAL A 693 -26.30 -8.88 2.39
N ASP A 694 -27.42 -8.81 1.71
CA ASP A 694 -27.76 -9.65 0.54
C ASP A 694 -28.15 -8.81 -0.67
N ASP A 695 -28.15 -9.41 -1.86
CA ASP A 695 -28.41 -8.79 -3.16
C ASP A 695 -27.23 -7.93 -3.66
N TYR A 696 -27.40 -6.61 -3.77
CA TYR A 696 -26.36 -5.75 -4.30
C TYR A 696 -25.37 -5.31 -3.21
N ILE A 697 -24.09 -5.49 -3.51
CA ILE A 697 -22.99 -4.99 -2.65
C ILE A 697 -22.14 -3.98 -3.41
N ILE A 698 -21.57 -3.04 -2.69
CA ILE A 698 -20.56 -2.13 -3.25
C ILE A 698 -19.25 -2.92 -3.36
N VAL A 699 -18.87 -3.29 -4.57
CA VAL A 699 -17.60 -4.02 -4.82
C VAL A 699 -16.42 -3.08 -4.98
N MET A 700 -16.68 -1.79 -5.24
CA MET A 700 -15.62 -0.77 -5.36
C MET A 700 -16.17 0.62 -5.04
N THR A 701 -15.47 1.36 -4.18
CA THR A 701 -15.67 2.80 -3.97
C THR A 701 -14.46 3.56 -4.49
N SER A 702 -14.66 4.61 -5.27
CA SER A 702 -13.56 5.34 -5.92
C SER A 702 -13.78 6.86 -5.95
N ARG A 703 -12.71 7.60 -5.70
CA ARG A 703 -12.65 9.06 -5.96
C ARG A 703 -12.52 9.36 -7.46
N TYR A 704 -12.14 8.37 -8.28
CA TYR A 704 -12.17 8.46 -9.73
C TYR A 704 -13.58 8.20 -10.25
N CYS A 705 -14.11 9.10 -11.08
CA CYS A 705 -15.44 8.96 -11.67
C CYS A 705 -15.35 8.66 -13.17
N ILE A 706 -15.78 7.45 -13.55
CA ILE A 706 -15.77 7.02 -14.96
C ILE A 706 -16.77 7.82 -15.81
N LEU A 707 -17.93 8.18 -15.24
CA LEU A 707 -18.96 8.98 -15.95
C LEU A 707 -18.44 10.40 -16.21
N GLY A 708 -17.72 10.98 -15.22
CA GLY A 708 -17.04 12.25 -15.43
C GLY A 708 -16.00 12.19 -16.55
N SER A 709 -15.27 11.07 -16.65
CA SER A 709 -14.19 10.90 -17.61
C SER A 709 -14.66 10.61 -19.05
N PHE A 710 -15.75 9.84 -19.24
CA PHE A 710 -16.12 9.31 -20.56
C PHE A 710 -17.50 9.77 -21.06
N VAL A 711 -18.37 10.27 -20.18
CA VAL A 711 -19.69 10.79 -20.56
C VAL A 711 -19.69 12.32 -20.51
N ALA A 712 -19.25 12.89 -19.38
CA ALA A 712 -19.17 14.35 -19.24
C ALA A 712 -17.91 14.95 -19.90
N ASN A 713 -16.95 14.16 -20.31
CA ASN A 713 -15.61 14.58 -20.79
C ASN A 713 -14.99 15.65 -19.90
N ARG A 714 -15.11 15.45 -18.58
CA ARG A 714 -14.67 16.41 -17.58
C ARG A 714 -13.16 16.60 -17.61
N GLU A 715 -12.73 17.83 -17.71
CA GLU A 715 -11.34 18.26 -17.59
C GLU A 715 -11.13 18.94 -16.23
N GLU A 716 -9.87 19.11 -15.86
CA GLU A 716 -9.49 19.82 -14.64
C GLU A 716 -10.02 21.26 -14.66
N GLY A 717 -10.59 21.70 -13.54
CA GLY A 717 -11.17 23.04 -13.40
C GLY A 717 -12.54 23.24 -14.02
N LYS A 718 -13.08 22.30 -14.81
CA LYS A 718 -14.42 22.41 -15.41
C LYS A 718 -15.50 21.76 -14.55
N ILE A 719 -16.68 22.37 -14.53
CA ILE A 719 -17.86 21.82 -13.87
C ILE A 719 -18.37 20.60 -14.64
N CYS A 720 -18.71 19.53 -13.91
CA CYS A 720 -19.28 18.32 -14.50
C CYS A 720 -20.75 18.54 -14.87
N SER A 721 -21.16 18.05 -16.04
CA SER A 721 -22.60 18.03 -16.46
C SER A 721 -23.47 17.09 -15.62
N ALA A 722 -22.86 16.36 -14.67
CA ALA A 722 -23.49 15.42 -13.75
C ALA A 722 -24.37 14.35 -14.43
N PRO A 723 -23.87 13.58 -15.42
CA PRO A 723 -24.63 12.52 -16.08
C PRO A 723 -25.14 11.45 -15.10
N CYS A 724 -24.45 11.28 -13.97
CA CYS A 724 -24.85 10.33 -12.92
C CYS A 724 -26.27 10.53 -12.38
N LYS A 725 -26.86 11.74 -12.51
CA LYS A 725 -28.25 12.00 -12.11
C LYS A 725 -29.28 11.25 -12.94
N GLN A 726 -28.92 10.79 -14.15
CA GLN A 726 -29.82 10.09 -15.05
C GLN A 726 -29.95 8.60 -14.69
N GLY A 727 -28.99 8.01 -13.94
CA GLY A 727 -28.96 6.56 -13.67
C GLY A 727 -28.74 5.68 -14.89
N GLY A 728 -28.94 4.36 -14.73
CA GLY A 728 -28.88 3.38 -15.82
C GLY A 728 -27.49 3.03 -16.38
N TYR A 729 -26.43 3.52 -15.75
CA TYR A 729 -25.04 3.25 -16.17
C TYR A 729 -24.49 1.98 -15.54
N TYR A 730 -23.78 1.18 -16.35
CA TYR A 730 -23.07 0.00 -15.86
C TYR A 730 -21.80 -0.27 -16.69
N LEU A 731 -20.89 -1.03 -16.10
CA LEU A 731 -19.76 -1.65 -16.80
C LEU A 731 -20.13 -3.07 -17.20
N GLU A 732 -19.76 -3.45 -18.42
CA GLU A 732 -19.83 -4.82 -18.90
C GLU A 732 -18.41 -5.35 -19.09
N ASP A 733 -18.08 -6.49 -18.50
CA ASP A 733 -16.75 -7.10 -18.62
C ASP A 733 -16.63 -7.95 -19.90
N THR A 734 -15.51 -8.69 -20.01
CA THR A 734 -15.26 -9.56 -21.18
C THR A 734 -16.13 -10.81 -21.23
N PHE A 735 -16.80 -11.13 -20.12
CA PHE A 735 -17.67 -12.31 -19.99
C PHE A 735 -19.16 -11.96 -20.06
N GLY A 736 -19.48 -10.66 -20.23
CA GLY A 736 -20.86 -10.17 -20.27
C GLY A 736 -21.48 -9.89 -18.89
N GLU A 737 -20.67 -9.98 -17.81
CA GLU A 737 -21.12 -9.65 -16.47
C GLU A 737 -21.27 -8.13 -16.31
N LYS A 738 -22.38 -7.73 -15.66
CA LYS A 738 -22.74 -6.32 -15.46
C LYS A 738 -22.43 -5.86 -14.03
N TYR A 739 -21.93 -4.64 -13.94
CA TYR A 739 -21.57 -3.94 -12.70
C TYR A 739 -22.21 -2.56 -12.72
N ASP A 740 -23.22 -2.34 -11.89
CA ASP A 740 -23.94 -1.09 -11.87
C ASP A 740 -23.11 0.06 -11.29
N ILE A 741 -23.29 1.26 -11.82
CA ILE A 741 -22.56 2.46 -11.39
C ILE A 741 -23.52 3.42 -10.71
N VAL A 742 -23.25 3.71 -9.44
CA VAL A 742 -23.94 4.76 -8.66
C VAL A 742 -22.91 5.78 -8.22
N CYS A 743 -23.17 7.06 -8.46
CA CYS A 743 -22.27 8.14 -8.06
C CYS A 743 -22.98 9.12 -7.14
N SER A 744 -22.27 9.54 -6.08
CA SER A 744 -22.66 10.75 -5.35
C SER A 744 -22.42 11.99 -6.21
N ASN A 745 -23.46 12.76 -6.47
CA ASN A 745 -23.33 14.01 -7.21
C ASN A 745 -22.86 15.19 -6.34
N ILE A 746 -22.64 14.96 -5.05
CA ILE A 746 -22.14 15.97 -4.09
C ILE A 746 -20.61 15.95 -4.08
N ASP A 747 -20.03 14.75 -3.88
CA ASP A 747 -18.58 14.54 -3.73
C ASP A 747 -17.94 13.89 -4.96
N CYS A 748 -18.73 13.55 -5.99
CA CYS A 748 -18.27 12.81 -7.16
C CYS A 748 -17.62 11.45 -6.80
N VAL A 749 -18.01 10.83 -5.69
CA VAL A 749 -17.59 9.47 -5.33
C VAL A 749 -18.38 8.46 -6.14
N MET A 750 -17.64 7.60 -6.86
CA MET A 750 -18.23 6.54 -7.66
C MET A 750 -18.26 5.23 -6.87
N LYS A 751 -19.40 4.57 -6.88
CA LYS A 751 -19.59 3.20 -6.36
C LYS A 751 -19.90 2.26 -7.53
N ILE A 752 -19.24 1.12 -7.56
CA ILE A 752 -19.55 0.03 -8.48
C ILE A 752 -20.20 -1.06 -7.66
N LEU A 753 -21.37 -1.51 -8.11
CA LEU A 753 -22.19 -2.50 -7.43
C LEU A 753 -22.28 -3.77 -8.26
N LYS A 754 -22.36 -4.90 -7.57
CA LYS A 754 -22.65 -6.21 -8.19
C LYS A 754 -23.67 -6.93 -7.35
N LYS A 755 -24.56 -7.69 -8.03
CA LYS A 755 -25.46 -8.60 -7.33
C LYS A 755 -24.65 -9.75 -6.74
N TYR A 756 -24.80 -9.97 -5.45
CA TYR A 756 -24.09 -10.97 -4.69
C TYR A 756 -25.04 -11.67 -3.72
N ASN A 757 -25.15 -12.98 -3.83
CA ASN A 757 -26.06 -13.77 -3.00
C ASN A 757 -25.27 -14.45 -1.88
N LEU A 758 -25.21 -13.84 -0.71
CA LEU A 758 -24.54 -14.37 0.47
C LEU A 758 -25.34 -15.53 1.10
N VAL A 759 -26.66 -15.43 1.09
CA VAL A 759 -27.60 -16.30 1.84
C VAL A 759 -27.89 -17.64 1.14
N LYS A 760 -27.19 -18.00 0.05
CA LYS A 760 -27.47 -19.25 -0.69
C LYS A 760 -27.12 -20.54 0.06
N ASN A 761 -26.27 -20.50 1.08
CA ASN A 761 -25.74 -21.72 1.69
C ASN A 761 -25.63 -21.63 3.21
N LYS A 762 -26.54 -22.22 3.96
CA LYS A 762 -26.35 -22.75 5.32
C LYS A 762 -26.86 -22.01 6.56
N PHE A 763 -27.24 -20.74 6.52
CA PHE A 763 -27.87 -20.15 7.70
C PHE A 763 -29.36 -20.42 7.71
N GLU A 764 -29.87 -20.98 8.83
CA GLU A 764 -31.31 -21.04 9.04
C GLU A 764 -31.89 -19.64 8.98
N LYS A 765 -32.67 -19.36 7.95
CA LYS A 765 -33.24 -18.04 7.60
C LYS A 765 -34.03 -17.36 8.72
N ASN A 766 -34.24 -18.05 9.84
CA ASN A 766 -35.09 -17.60 10.96
C ASN A 766 -34.33 -16.84 12.06
N MET A 767 -33.00 -16.83 12.07
CA MET A 767 -32.20 -16.24 13.14
C MET A 767 -31.45 -14.97 12.77
N LEU A 768 -31.44 -14.53 11.51
CA LEU A 768 -30.59 -13.45 11.03
C LEU A 768 -31.38 -12.24 10.56
N HIS A 769 -30.85 -11.06 10.85
CA HIS A 769 -31.29 -9.79 10.30
C HIS A 769 -30.70 -9.62 8.91
N ILE A 770 -31.54 -9.49 7.88
CA ILE A 770 -31.10 -9.45 6.48
C ILE A 770 -31.39 -8.06 5.90
N ARG A 771 -30.33 -7.37 5.49
CA ARG A 771 -30.38 -6.11 4.76
C ARG A 771 -30.33 -6.38 3.25
N ASN A 772 -31.46 -6.21 2.57
CA ASN A 772 -31.54 -6.33 1.12
C ASN A 772 -31.32 -4.97 0.47
N ASN A 773 -30.31 -4.87 -0.38
CA ASN A 773 -29.96 -3.65 -1.08
C ASN A 773 -30.67 -3.56 -2.44
N ILE A 774 -31.28 -2.41 -2.73
CA ILE A 774 -31.93 -2.10 -4.02
C ILE A 774 -31.29 -0.84 -4.61
N ILE A 775 -31.09 -0.85 -5.93
CA ILE A 775 -30.56 0.28 -6.71
C ILE A 775 -31.68 1.16 -7.23
#